data_400db43de379ac9375a96ccfd92833e6
#
_entry.id   400db43de379ac9375a96ccfd92833e6
#
_cell.length_a   1.000
_cell.length_b   1.000
_cell.length_c   1.000
_cell.angle_alpha   90.00
_cell.angle_beta   90.00
_cell.angle_gamma   90.00
#
_symmetry.space_group_name_H-M   'P 1'
#
loop_
_entity.id
_entity.type
_entity.pdbx_description
1 polymer ?
#
loop_
_entity_poly.entity_id
_entity_poly.type
_entity_poly.pdbx_seq_one_letter_code
_entity_poly.pdbx_strand_id
1 'polypeptide(L)'
;MNAVKQGAPCAWNILAVDTSTDMLACALGRMDLDEAGSPCGLEMIASADQMCRRHANEQLVSVIDGMLAQCGMKRDEVDAVLTGTGPGSFTGVRIGVATAKGVACGLEVALHGTSTLDAVAWGVWRCGVRGLVGVVGDAMRKEVYPGLYRVDDEGAHRLFASESVMKVPDAVALWAGRADAGDIVLAGDGIAKYRALYEEAGFARFAPEEAWYPSGEGLLRASLASQRFDAAEAGDPALVLPVYTRLSDAEENERIRLGMPEPESVRVSGVDDALGDIHLQLRPMSVNDVAAVAALEAAVFADAHHTPWPESAFYDDVALPGHIWWVAHDRGTIVGYAGGTVVDGELQIANVAVAPERRGERIAARLMGRVAYDAQMLGATTSTLEVEVGNAPAERLYERLGYVEQGIRPNYYAPGVGARIMAAQLPLKDTAPNPDVEPGPQASSCAWPPVYPERTPEHLEALKAAGELILAVESSCDETAMAVIDGSGKIIANVVATQIDFHARFGGVVPEIASRKHTEAVVGVYLETMEQAGEALGLGAMLSPHDLAAVAVTQGPGLVGALVVGMAFAKGLAWAADKPLVCVNHLEGHLFANLFETPDLEPPFVASLLSGGHTMLVHVRDWGDYRILGETLDDAVGEAFDKVAKALGLGYPGGPIISRLAKTGNPKAIDFPRAMLHSHDYRFSLSGLKTAVVTYINAENAAGRAINLPDLAASFEAAVVDVQVAKAVTAVRECHVTDFCAGGGVTANPELREAFKQAFGRRHVRVTLPPLSACTDNAAMIALVARRKFDRGETAPLTADAVPNMEL
;
A
#
# COMPACT_ATOMS: atom_id res chain seq x y z
N MET A 1 -20.54 -2.65 -17.71
CA MET A 1 -20.76 -3.23 -19.05
C MET A 1 -20.96 -2.07 -20.00
N ASN A 2 -19.86 -1.54 -20.56
CA ASN A 2 -19.99 -0.75 -21.77
C ASN A 2 -20.81 -1.61 -22.73
N ALA A 3 -21.89 -1.04 -23.26
CA ALA A 3 -22.76 -1.73 -24.19
C ALA A 3 -21.87 -2.49 -25.17
N VAL A 4 -21.91 -3.82 -25.09
CA VAL A 4 -21.39 -4.67 -26.14
C VAL A 4 -22.00 -4.08 -27.41
N LYS A 5 -21.20 -3.33 -28.18
CA LYS A 5 -21.58 -2.86 -29.51
C LYS A 5 -22.01 -4.13 -30.19
N GLN A 6 -23.27 -4.21 -30.57
CA GLN A 6 -23.76 -5.34 -31.37
C GLN A 6 -22.90 -5.42 -32.63
N GLY A 7 -22.03 -6.42 -32.71
CA GLY A 7 -20.92 -6.54 -33.63
C GLY A 7 -19.59 -6.31 -32.90
N ALA A 8 -19.34 -6.98 -31.73
CA ALA A 8 -18.12 -6.86 -30.96
C ALA A 8 -16.87 -7.05 -31.83
N PRO A 9 -15.82 -6.25 -31.65
CA PRO A 9 -14.54 -6.53 -32.27
C PRO A 9 -14.07 -7.88 -31.73
N CYS A 10 -13.72 -8.77 -32.64
CA CYS A 10 -13.19 -10.08 -32.29
C CYS A 10 -11.75 -9.98 -31.71
N ALA A 11 -11.31 -8.80 -31.28
CA ALA A 11 -9.95 -8.61 -30.79
C ALA A 11 -9.80 -7.37 -29.87
N TRP A 12 -8.86 -7.44 -28.88
CA TRP A 12 -8.45 -6.36 -28.00
C TRP A 12 -7.01 -5.94 -28.27
N ASN A 13 -6.73 -4.64 -28.24
CA ASN A 13 -5.37 -4.10 -28.19
C ASN A 13 -4.93 -4.02 -26.74
N ILE A 14 -3.89 -4.77 -26.37
CA ILE A 14 -3.42 -4.89 -25.01
C ILE A 14 -2.03 -4.29 -24.88
N LEU A 15 -1.89 -3.34 -23.95
CA LEU A 15 -0.61 -2.79 -23.54
C LEU A 15 -0.05 -3.63 -22.39
N ALA A 16 1.12 -4.26 -22.60
CA ALA A 16 1.82 -5.05 -21.58
C ALA A 16 3.07 -4.32 -21.08
N VAL A 17 3.30 -4.30 -19.76
CA VAL A 17 4.47 -3.66 -19.13
C VAL A 17 5.01 -4.50 -17.98
N ASP A 18 6.34 -4.55 -17.82
CA ASP A 18 7.01 -5.13 -16.66
C ASP A 18 8.31 -4.37 -16.36
N THR A 19 8.53 -4.07 -15.09
CA THR A 19 9.74 -3.40 -14.59
C THR A 19 10.33 -4.13 -13.38
N SER A 20 9.99 -5.40 -13.22
CA SER A 20 10.42 -6.22 -12.08
C SER A 20 11.89 -6.61 -12.07
N THR A 21 12.58 -6.44 -13.19
CA THR A 21 14.02 -6.69 -13.36
C THR A 21 14.74 -5.43 -13.85
N ASP A 22 16.02 -5.55 -14.20
CA ASP A 22 16.76 -4.48 -14.88
C ASP A 22 16.25 -4.20 -16.31
N MET A 23 15.40 -5.09 -16.86
CA MET A 23 14.73 -4.91 -18.14
C MET A 23 13.39 -4.17 -17.92
N LEU A 24 13.18 -3.10 -18.68
CA LEU A 24 11.87 -2.53 -18.90
C LEU A 24 11.27 -3.27 -20.08
N ALA A 25 10.30 -4.15 -19.84
CA ALA A 25 9.59 -4.87 -20.87
C ALA A 25 8.29 -4.12 -21.21
N CYS A 26 8.09 -3.84 -22.50
CA CYS A 26 6.89 -3.14 -22.97
C CYS A 26 6.48 -3.68 -24.34
N ALA A 27 5.21 -4.01 -24.50
CA ALA A 27 4.69 -4.47 -25.78
C ALA A 27 3.23 -4.07 -26.00
N LEU A 28 2.86 -4.02 -27.26
CA LEU A 28 1.49 -3.88 -27.72
C LEU A 28 1.13 -5.11 -28.54
N GLY A 29 0.07 -5.78 -28.17
CA GLY A 29 -0.44 -6.97 -28.84
C GLY A 29 -1.92 -6.84 -29.15
N ARG A 30 -2.35 -7.43 -30.26
CA ARG A 30 -3.76 -7.62 -30.59
C ARG A 30 -4.13 -9.04 -30.22
N MET A 31 -5.09 -9.17 -29.33
CA MET A 31 -5.55 -10.45 -28.80
C MET A 31 -6.94 -10.76 -29.38
N ASP A 32 -7.03 -11.82 -30.19
CA ASP A 32 -8.30 -12.28 -30.74
C ASP A 32 -9.15 -12.92 -29.66
N LEU A 33 -10.47 -12.73 -29.74
CA LEU A 33 -11.44 -13.30 -28.82
C LEU A 33 -12.33 -14.29 -29.57
N ASP A 34 -12.68 -15.41 -28.94
CA ASP A 34 -13.65 -16.36 -29.47
C ASP A 34 -15.09 -15.87 -29.27
N GLU A 35 -16.09 -16.67 -29.73
CA GLU A 35 -17.52 -16.34 -29.57
C GLU A 35 -17.98 -16.22 -28.12
N ALA A 36 -17.25 -16.79 -27.17
CA ALA A 36 -17.50 -16.68 -25.73
C ALA A 36 -16.81 -15.46 -25.08
N GLY A 37 -15.98 -14.73 -25.87
CA GLY A 37 -15.18 -13.60 -25.39
C GLY A 37 -13.86 -14.00 -24.76
N SER A 38 -13.45 -15.27 -24.88
CA SER A 38 -12.19 -15.77 -24.33
C SER A 38 -11.03 -15.56 -25.32
N PRO A 39 -9.83 -15.22 -24.83
CA PRO A 39 -8.66 -15.03 -25.70
C PRO A 39 -8.29 -16.33 -26.43
N CYS A 40 -8.10 -16.27 -27.74
CA CYS A 40 -7.82 -17.43 -28.59
C CYS A 40 -6.65 -17.24 -29.55
N GLY A 41 -6.12 -16.04 -29.70
CA GLY A 41 -5.00 -15.72 -30.58
C GLY A 41 -4.26 -14.47 -30.14
N LEU A 42 -2.99 -14.31 -30.60
CA LEU A 42 -2.17 -13.15 -30.32
C LEU A 42 -1.38 -12.75 -31.55
N GLU A 43 -1.57 -11.51 -32.00
CA GLU A 43 -0.76 -10.82 -32.99
C GLU A 43 0.10 -9.74 -32.28
N MET A 44 1.41 -9.79 -32.45
CA MET A 44 2.30 -8.76 -31.92
C MET A 44 2.26 -7.53 -32.82
N ILE A 45 1.92 -6.37 -32.24
CA ILE A 45 1.93 -5.07 -32.97
C ILE A 45 3.30 -4.42 -32.81
N ALA A 46 3.81 -4.33 -31.60
CA ALA A 46 5.11 -3.74 -31.28
C ALA A 46 5.68 -4.27 -29.97
N SER A 47 7.00 -4.12 -29.83
CA SER A 47 7.73 -4.39 -28.59
C SER A 47 8.83 -3.35 -28.40
N ALA A 48 9.06 -2.90 -27.18
CA ALA A 48 10.05 -1.90 -26.79
C ALA A 48 10.77 -2.32 -25.51
N ASP A 49 11.32 -3.55 -25.53
CA ASP A 49 12.09 -4.09 -24.42
C ASP A 49 13.48 -3.44 -24.37
N GLN A 50 13.87 -2.86 -23.23
CA GLN A 50 15.17 -2.19 -23.08
C GLN A 50 15.75 -2.32 -21.67
N MET A 51 17.09 -2.42 -21.58
CA MET A 51 17.79 -2.39 -20.29
C MET A 51 17.70 -1.00 -19.67
N CYS A 52 17.15 -0.92 -18.46
CA CYS A 52 16.77 0.36 -17.85
C CYS A 52 17.48 0.65 -16.52
N ARG A 53 18.02 -0.34 -15.83
CA ARG A 53 18.83 -0.24 -14.60
C ARG A 53 18.47 0.93 -13.69
N ARG A 54 17.43 0.81 -12.87
CA ARG A 54 17.00 1.82 -11.87
C ARG A 54 16.35 3.09 -12.43
N HIS A 55 16.16 3.23 -13.74
CA HIS A 55 15.50 4.37 -14.36
C HIS A 55 14.07 4.07 -14.87
N ALA A 56 13.48 2.96 -14.42
CA ALA A 56 12.17 2.53 -14.89
C ALA A 56 11.09 3.61 -14.68
N ASN A 57 11.11 4.28 -13.50
CA ASN A 57 10.14 5.32 -13.20
C ASN A 57 10.27 6.54 -14.14
N GLU A 58 11.47 6.91 -14.57
CA GLU A 58 11.69 8.00 -15.51
C GLU A 58 11.27 7.63 -16.95
N GLN A 59 11.44 6.38 -17.34
CA GLN A 59 11.39 5.98 -18.76
C GLN A 59 10.10 5.30 -19.17
N LEU A 60 9.40 4.57 -18.27
CA LEU A 60 8.31 3.68 -18.63
C LEU A 60 7.21 4.38 -19.45
N VAL A 61 6.69 5.50 -18.98
CA VAL A 61 5.60 6.21 -19.68
C VAL A 61 6.08 6.75 -21.04
N SER A 62 7.32 7.25 -21.12
CA SER A 62 7.91 7.71 -22.38
C SER A 62 8.11 6.59 -23.39
N VAL A 63 8.45 5.37 -22.92
CA VAL A 63 8.58 4.17 -23.77
C VAL A 63 7.23 3.78 -24.31
N ILE A 64 6.19 3.77 -23.48
CA ILE A 64 4.80 3.48 -23.88
C ILE A 64 4.36 4.49 -24.96
N ASP A 65 4.52 5.78 -24.70
CA ASP A 65 4.12 6.85 -25.63
C ASP A 65 4.85 6.73 -26.98
N GLY A 66 6.16 6.51 -26.93
CA GLY A 66 6.97 6.31 -28.14
C GLY A 66 6.59 5.08 -28.94
N MET A 67 6.24 3.97 -28.28
CA MET A 67 5.82 2.73 -28.93
C MET A 67 4.44 2.92 -29.64
N LEU A 68 3.46 3.52 -28.99
CA LEU A 68 2.17 3.81 -29.61
C LEU A 68 2.34 4.77 -30.80
N ALA A 69 3.15 5.81 -30.66
CA ALA A 69 3.42 6.76 -31.74
C ALA A 69 4.06 6.08 -32.97
N GLN A 70 4.99 5.15 -32.79
CA GLN A 70 5.61 4.37 -33.86
C GLN A 70 4.61 3.48 -34.61
N CYS A 71 3.61 2.96 -33.90
CA CYS A 71 2.54 2.14 -34.50
C CYS A 71 1.42 2.99 -35.12
N GLY A 72 1.42 4.32 -34.90
CA GLY A 72 0.33 5.20 -35.29
C GLY A 72 -0.97 4.97 -34.51
N MET A 73 -0.86 4.34 -33.34
CA MET A 73 -1.99 4.02 -32.46
C MET A 73 -2.19 5.14 -31.44
N LYS A 74 -3.44 5.48 -31.19
CA LYS A 74 -3.83 6.42 -30.14
C LYS A 74 -4.00 5.69 -28.80
N ARG A 75 -3.96 6.45 -27.70
CA ARG A 75 -4.11 5.94 -26.32
C ARG A 75 -5.50 5.31 -26.12
N ASP A 76 -6.55 5.93 -26.67
CA ASP A 76 -7.95 5.48 -26.58
C ASP A 76 -8.26 4.23 -27.43
N GLU A 77 -7.29 3.72 -28.19
CA GLU A 77 -7.36 2.46 -28.91
C GLU A 77 -6.82 1.27 -28.11
N VAL A 78 -6.30 1.50 -26.88
CA VAL A 78 -5.91 0.44 -25.94
C VAL A 78 -7.15 -0.03 -25.17
N ASP A 79 -7.47 -1.32 -25.28
CA ASP A 79 -8.67 -1.93 -24.68
C ASP A 79 -8.41 -2.56 -23.30
N ALA A 80 -7.17 -2.91 -23.00
CA ALA A 80 -6.76 -3.46 -21.69
C ALA A 80 -5.27 -3.22 -21.42
N VAL A 81 -4.91 -3.25 -20.14
CA VAL A 81 -3.52 -3.18 -19.67
C VAL A 81 -3.15 -4.49 -18.99
N LEU A 82 -1.93 -4.95 -19.22
CA LEU A 82 -1.32 -6.11 -18.59
C LEU A 82 -0.04 -5.68 -17.89
N THR A 83 0.18 -6.13 -16.65
CA THR A 83 1.43 -5.85 -15.94
C THR A 83 2.07 -7.10 -15.36
N GLY A 84 3.41 -7.13 -15.37
CA GLY A 84 4.15 -8.09 -14.57
C GLY A 84 3.95 -7.82 -13.09
N THR A 85 3.53 -8.85 -12.34
CA THR A 85 3.34 -8.76 -10.89
C THR A 85 4.56 -9.25 -10.10
N GLY A 86 5.65 -9.57 -10.78
CA GLY A 86 6.83 -10.18 -10.19
C GLY A 86 6.77 -11.73 -10.24
N PRO A 87 7.57 -12.41 -9.42
CA PRO A 87 8.51 -11.85 -8.45
C PRO A 87 9.73 -11.16 -9.11
N GLY A 88 10.38 -10.26 -8.35
CA GLY A 88 11.55 -9.54 -8.85
C GLY A 88 12.00 -8.39 -7.92
N SER A 89 12.59 -7.36 -8.51
CA SER A 89 13.00 -6.14 -7.79
C SER A 89 11.83 -5.48 -7.09
N PHE A 90 11.95 -5.32 -5.79
CA PHE A 90 10.92 -4.77 -4.91
C PHE A 90 10.40 -3.38 -5.35
N THR A 91 11.30 -2.48 -5.74
CA THR A 91 10.94 -1.16 -6.28
C THR A 91 10.42 -1.25 -7.70
N GLY A 92 11.07 -2.09 -8.53
CA GLY A 92 10.72 -2.23 -9.94
C GLY A 92 9.28 -2.71 -10.13
N VAL A 93 8.89 -3.81 -9.46
CA VAL A 93 7.51 -4.34 -9.56
C VAL A 93 6.48 -3.27 -9.20
N ARG A 94 6.73 -2.45 -8.17
CA ARG A 94 5.80 -1.38 -7.77
C ARG A 94 5.66 -0.29 -8.81
N ILE A 95 6.76 0.12 -9.44
CA ILE A 95 6.73 1.09 -10.53
C ILE A 95 5.82 0.58 -11.66
N GLY A 96 6.03 -0.66 -12.12
CA GLY A 96 5.23 -1.25 -13.18
C GLY A 96 3.75 -1.32 -12.83
N VAL A 97 3.44 -1.91 -11.67
CA VAL A 97 2.05 -2.07 -11.21
C VAL A 97 1.38 -0.71 -10.97
N ALA A 98 2.03 0.24 -10.28
CA ALA A 98 1.44 1.56 -10.02
C ALA A 98 1.23 2.37 -11.31
N THR A 99 2.18 2.32 -12.26
CA THR A 99 2.00 2.96 -13.58
C THR A 99 0.85 2.31 -14.34
N ALA A 100 0.79 0.97 -14.37
CA ALA A 100 -0.29 0.24 -15.05
C ALA A 100 -1.67 0.55 -14.43
N LYS A 101 -1.75 0.66 -13.09
CA LYS A 101 -2.95 1.11 -12.39
C LYS A 101 -3.37 2.52 -12.83
N GLY A 102 -2.43 3.45 -12.86
CA GLY A 102 -2.69 4.82 -13.32
C GLY A 102 -3.15 4.86 -14.78
N VAL A 103 -2.51 4.08 -15.66
CA VAL A 103 -2.90 3.97 -17.06
C VAL A 103 -4.29 3.39 -17.20
N ALA A 104 -4.61 2.30 -16.50
CA ALA A 104 -5.91 1.66 -16.53
C ALA A 104 -7.02 2.59 -16.01
N CYS A 105 -6.74 3.33 -14.91
CA CYS A 105 -7.67 4.34 -14.38
C CYS A 105 -7.90 5.49 -15.38
N GLY A 106 -6.85 5.96 -16.05
CA GLY A 106 -6.95 7.09 -16.97
C GLY A 106 -7.58 6.75 -18.32
N LEU A 107 -7.42 5.51 -18.80
CA LEU A 107 -8.07 4.99 -20.02
C LEU A 107 -9.43 4.35 -19.71
N GLU A 108 -9.76 4.11 -18.44
CA GLU A 108 -10.99 3.45 -17.99
C GLU A 108 -11.12 2.02 -18.56
N VAL A 109 -9.99 1.28 -18.59
CA VAL A 109 -9.88 -0.08 -19.14
C VAL A 109 -9.46 -1.09 -18.07
N ALA A 110 -9.66 -2.38 -18.36
CA ALA A 110 -9.27 -3.47 -17.47
C ALA A 110 -7.76 -3.53 -17.26
N LEU A 111 -7.33 -3.90 -16.03
CA LEU A 111 -5.95 -4.22 -15.69
C LEU A 111 -5.84 -5.68 -15.26
N HIS A 112 -4.88 -6.39 -15.84
CA HIS A 112 -4.57 -7.77 -15.48
C HIS A 112 -3.11 -7.92 -15.06
N GLY A 113 -2.85 -8.90 -14.18
CA GLY A 113 -1.52 -9.22 -13.72
C GLY A 113 -1.03 -10.57 -14.25
N THR A 114 0.27 -10.70 -14.54
CA THR A 114 0.88 -12.00 -14.88
C THR A 114 2.25 -12.15 -14.24
N SER A 115 2.70 -13.41 -14.09
CA SER A 115 3.98 -13.71 -13.47
C SER A 115 5.14 -13.31 -14.37
N THR A 116 6.12 -12.61 -13.82
CA THR A 116 7.39 -12.29 -14.51
C THR A 116 8.18 -13.55 -14.85
N LEU A 117 8.15 -14.59 -14.00
CA LEU A 117 8.85 -15.86 -14.30
C LEU A 117 8.22 -16.57 -15.50
N ASP A 118 6.89 -16.51 -15.65
CA ASP A 118 6.20 -17.06 -16.82
C ASP A 118 6.60 -16.29 -18.09
N ALA A 119 6.68 -14.97 -18.01
CA ALA A 119 7.12 -14.17 -19.14
C ALA A 119 8.55 -14.53 -19.60
N VAL A 120 9.46 -14.80 -18.65
CA VAL A 120 10.82 -15.30 -18.98
C VAL A 120 10.76 -16.66 -19.65
N ALA A 121 9.93 -17.61 -19.15
CA ALA A 121 9.79 -18.94 -19.74
C ALA A 121 9.25 -18.87 -21.20
N TRP A 122 8.31 -17.97 -21.48
CA TRP A 122 7.84 -17.69 -22.84
C TRP A 122 8.89 -17.01 -23.72
N GLY A 123 9.78 -16.20 -23.14
CA GLY A 123 10.96 -15.67 -23.82
C GLY A 123 11.91 -16.80 -24.27
N VAL A 124 12.12 -17.79 -23.42
CA VAL A 124 12.91 -19.01 -23.73
C VAL A 124 12.26 -19.82 -24.85
N TRP A 125 10.92 -19.97 -24.82
CA TRP A 125 10.14 -20.62 -25.88
C TRP A 125 10.35 -19.92 -27.23
N ARG A 126 10.32 -18.59 -27.25
CA ARG A 126 10.55 -17.76 -28.44
C ARG A 126 11.93 -17.99 -29.07
N CYS A 127 12.95 -18.22 -28.23
CA CYS A 127 14.30 -18.53 -28.69
C CYS A 127 14.47 -19.97 -29.24
N GLY A 128 13.37 -20.71 -29.38
CA GLY A 128 13.38 -22.08 -29.93
C GLY A 128 13.87 -23.17 -28.97
N VAL A 129 14.09 -22.85 -27.71
CA VAL A 129 14.48 -23.83 -26.69
C VAL A 129 13.26 -24.69 -26.34
N ARG A 130 13.47 -26.01 -26.25
CA ARG A 130 12.44 -27.00 -25.87
C ARG A 130 12.99 -27.94 -24.81
N GLY A 131 12.10 -28.50 -23.99
CA GLY A 131 12.42 -29.40 -22.89
C GLY A 131 12.18 -28.81 -21.53
N LEU A 132 12.94 -29.22 -20.52
CA LEU A 132 12.84 -28.67 -19.17
C LEU A 132 13.62 -27.36 -19.09
N VAL A 133 12.98 -26.32 -18.56
CA VAL A 133 13.56 -24.99 -18.38
C VAL A 133 13.46 -24.59 -16.91
N GLY A 134 14.60 -24.27 -16.29
CA GLY A 134 14.69 -23.71 -14.96
C GLY A 134 14.82 -22.19 -15.04
N VAL A 135 13.81 -21.45 -14.63
CA VAL A 135 13.87 -19.99 -14.54
C VAL A 135 14.31 -19.59 -13.14
N VAL A 136 15.35 -18.75 -13.05
CA VAL A 136 15.94 -18.27 -11.80
C VAL A 136 15.80 -16.76 -11.76
N GLY A 137 14.80 -16.25 -11.06
CA GLY A 137 14.66 -14.82 -10.81
C GLY A 137 15.58 -14.35 -9.68
N ASP A 138 16.20 -13.18 -9.80
CA ASP A 138 17.05 -12.64 -8.74
C ASP A 138 16.20 -12.01 -7.62
N ALA A 139 16.37 -12.49 -6.39
CA ALA A 139 15.70 -11.96 -5.19
C ALA A 139 16.63 -11.06 -4.35
N MET A 140 17.79 -10.67 -4.87
CA MET A 140 18.84 -9.93 -4.16
C MET A 140 19.43 -10.73 -2.97
N ARG A 141 20.42 -10.18 -2.26
CA ARG A 141 21.02 -10.75 -1.02
C ARG A 141 21.43 -12.23 -1.10
N LYS A 142 21.82 -12.74 -2.28
CA LYS A 142 22.15 -14.15 -2.58
C LYS A 142 20.94 -15.09 -2.45
N GLU A 143 19.78 -14.62 -2.79
CA GLU A 143 18.52 -15.34 -2.85
C GLU A 143 17.95 -15.26 -4.27
N VAL A 144 17.11 -16.24 -4.62
CA VAL A 144 16.49 -16.36 -5.94
C VAL A 144 15.05 -16.88 -5.84
N TYR A 145 14.30 -16.67 -6.92
CA TYR A 145 12.97 -17.25 -7.15
C TYR A 145 13.10 -18.37 -8.18
N PRO A 146 13.10 -19.66 -7.80
CA PRO A 146 13.19 -20.75 -8.75
C PRO A 146 11.83 -21.11 -9.33
N GLY A 147 11.77 -21.26 -10.65
CA GLY A 147 10.63 -21.79 -11.40
C GLY A 147 11.03 -22.88 -12.37
N LEU A 148 10.26 -23.96 -12.47
CA LEU A 148 10.52 -25.04 -13.42
C LEU A 148 9.36 -25.16 -14.42
N TYR A 149 9.70 -25.23 -15.70
CA TYR A 149 8.75 -25.23 -16.81
C TYR A 149 9.03 -26.39 -17.76
N ARG A 150 7.98 -26.88 -18.39
CA ARG A 150 8.08 -27.69 -19.62
C ARG A 150 7.80 -26.78 -20.81
N VAL A 151 8.75 -26.71 -21.72
CA VAL A 151 8.63 -25.90 -22.93
C VAL A 151 8.55 -26.84 -24.13
N ASP A 152 7.47 -26.79 -24.87
CA ASP A 152 7.19 -27.61 -26.05
C ASP A 152 6.75 -26.72 -27.22
N ASP A 153 6.21 -27.30 -28.28
CA ASP A 153 5.77 -26.54 -29.46
C ASP A 153 4.52 -25.71 -29.20
N GLU A 154 3.72 -26.07 -28.20
CA GLU A 154 2.49 -25.36 -27.83
C GLU A 154 2.81 -24.18 -26.90
N GLY A 155 3.90 -24.22 -26.11
CA GLY A 155 4.25 -23.11 -25.23
C GLY A 155 5.15 -23.44 -24.07
N ALA A 156 5.10 -22.59 -23.05
CA ALA A 156 5.77 -22.76 -21.78
C ALA A 156 4.76 -23.09 -20.68
N HIS A 157 4.84 -24.29 -20.12
CA HIS A 157 3.91 -24.81 -19.12
C HIS A 157 4.60 -24.88 -17.77
N ARG A 158 4.09 -24.18 -16.79
CA ARG A 158 4.64 -24.15 -15.44
C ARG A 158 4.47 -25.54 -14.79
N LEU A 159 5.57 -26.13 -14.35
CA LEU A 159 5.58 -27.34 -13.53
C LEU A 159 5.74 -27.01 -12.05
N PHE A 160 6.52 -25.99 -11.74
CA PHE A 160 6.80 -25.51 -10.40
C PHE A 160 7.27 -24.08 -10.44
N ALA A 161 6.75 -23.24 -9.57
CA ALA A 161 7.34 -21.95 -9.24
C ALA A 161 7.33 -21.80 -7.73
N SER A 162 8.48 -21.47 -7.14
CA SER A 162 8.52 -21.10 -5.74
C SER A 162 8.03 -19.67 -5.60
N GLU A 163 7.00 -19.48 -4.85
CA GLU A 163 6.52 -18.16 -4.47
C GLU A 163 7.32 -17.57 -3.31
N SER A 164 8.11 -18.40 -2.61
CA SER A 164 9.04 -17.95 -1.57
C SER A 164 10.46 -17.83 -2.11
N VAL A 165 11.21 -16.84 -1.59
CA VAL A 165 12.65 -16.72 -1.84
C VAL A 165 13.40 -17.92 -1.31
N MET A 166 14.43 -18.30 -2.03
CA MET A 166 15.28 -19.44 -1.68
C MET A 166 16.75 -18.99 -1.76
N LYS A 167 17.58 -19.44 -0.83
CA LYS A 167 19.03 -19.20 -0.95
C LYS A 167 19.56 -19.91 -2.18
N VAL A 168 20.52 -19.28 -2.89
CA VAL A 168 21.05 -19.84 -4.14
C VAL A 168 21.54 -21.29 -3.98
N PRO A 169 22.29 -21.68 -2.91
CA PRO A 169 22.70 -23.09 -2.74
C PRO A 169 21.52 -24.06 -2.62
N ASP A 170 20.43 -23.64 -1.96
CA ASP A 170 19.24 -24.49 -1.77
C ASP A 170 18.47 -24.64 -3.10
N ALA A 171 18.36 -23.57 -3.88
CA ALA A 171 17.77 -23.61 -5.22
C ALA A 171 18.57 -24.48 -6.20
N VAL A 172 19.89 -24.41 -6.12
CA VAL A 172 20.79 -25.32 -6.87
C VAL A 172 20.55 -26.77 -6.46
N ALA A 173 20.53 -27.05 -5.15
CA ALA A 173 20.33 -28.40 -4.62
C ALA A 173 18.96 -28.98 -4.99
N LEU A 174 17.91 -28.14 -5.00
CA LEU A 174 16.54 -28.52 -5.39
C LEU A 174 16.49 -29.19 -6.76
N TRP A 175 17.25 -28.68 -7.74
CA TRP A 175 17.25 -29.21 -9.10
C TRP A 175 18.38 -30.22 -9.35
N ALA A 176 19.55 -30.07 -8.72
CA ALA A 176 20.67 -30.99 -8.87
C ALA A 176 20.35 -32.43 -8.39
N GLY A 177 19.46 -32.57 -7.42
CA GLY A 177 18.97 -33.85 -6.92
C GLY A 177 17.99 -34.59 -7.84
N ARG A 178 17.54 -33.98 -8.91
CA ARG A 178 16.61 -34.60 -9.87
C ARG A 178 17.33 -35.55 -10.82
N ALA A 179 16.62 -36.62 -11.21
CA ALA A 179 17.16 -37.60 -12.18
C ALA A 179 17.38 -36.99 -13.58
N ASP A 180 16.61 -35.95 -13.91
CA ASP A 180 16.63 -35.24 -15.19
C ASP A 180 17.39 -33.88 -15.11
N ALA A 181 18.19 -33.64 -14.06
CA ALA A 181 18.92 -32.42 -13.84
C ALA A 181 19.80 -31.98 -15.03
N GLY A 182 20.43 -32.94 -15.71
CA GLY A 182 21.28 -32.69 -16.88
C GLY A 182 20.53 -32.18 -18.11
N ASP A 183 19.23 -32.36 -18.18
CA ASP A 183 18.37 -31.90 -19.27
C ASP A 183 17.81 -30.49 -19.06
N ILE A 184 17.92 -29.95 -17.85
CA ILE A 184 17.39 -28.61 -17.52
C ILE A 184 18.22 -27.53 -18.21
N VAL A 185 17.55 -26.67 -18.97
CA VAL A 185 18.11 -25.43 -19.54
C VAL A 185 17.81 -24.28 -18.59
N LEU A 186 18.83 -23.58 -18.11
CA LEU A 186 18.69 -22.49 -17.15
C LEU A 186 18.51 -21.12 -17.83
N ALA A 187 17.60 -20.31 -17.30
CA ALA A 187 17.33 -18.93 -17.73
C ALA A 187 17.01 -18.03 -16.51
N GLY A 188 16.81 -16.76 -16.74
CA GLY A 188 16.46 -15.77 -15.72
C GLY A 188 17.62 -14.87 -15.32
N ASP A 189 17.32 -13.70 -14.79
CA ASP A 189 18.30 -12.68 -14.40
C ASP A 189 19.19 -13.10 -13.21
N GLY A 190 18.72 -14.03 -12.39
CA GLY A 190 19.55 -14.68 -11.36
C GLY A 190 20.73 -15.46 -11.94
N ILE A 191 20.61 -15.99 -13.15
CA ILE A 191 21.72 -16.68 -13.82
C ILE A 191 22.84 -15.71 -14.18
N ALA A 192 22.53 -14.47 -14.56
CA ALA A 192 23.55 -13.44 -14.81
C ALA A 192 24.48 -13.22 -13.60
N LYS A 193 24.00 -13.44 -12.38
CA LYS A 193 24.75 -13.23 -11.13
C LYS A 193 25.36 -14.51 -10.57
N TYR A 194 24.67 -15.63 -10.67
CA TYR A 194 24.98 -16.85 -9.90
C TYR A 194 25.35 -18.05 -10.79
N ARG A 195 25.55 -17.86 -12.08
CA ARG A 195 25.87 -18.89 -13.07
C ARG A 195 26.96 -19.88 -12.61
N ALA A 196 28.03 -19.35 -12.02
CA ALA A 196 29.14 -20.18 -11.56
C ALA A 196 28.72 -21.29 -10.55
N LEU A 197 27.78 -20.97 -9.64
CA LEU A 197 27.27 -21.94 -8.65
C LEU A 197 26.47 -23.05 -9.32
N TYR A 198 25.72 -22.75 -10.37
CA TYR A 198 25.02 -23.76 -11.15
C TYR A 198 25.97 -24.61 -12.00
N GLU A 199 27.03 -24.01 -12.62
CA GLU A 199 28.05 -24.74 -13.34
C GLU A 199 28.85 -25.69 -12.42
N GLU A 200 29.20 -25.26 -11.20
CA GLU A 200 29.86 -26.11 -10.19
C GLU A 200 28.97 -27.28 -9.77
N ALA A 201 27.66 -27.13 -9.77
CA ALA A 201 26.70 -28.20 -9.48
C ALA A 201 26.40 -29.11 -10.68
N GLY A 202 27.06 -28.90 -11.83
CA GLY A 202 26.95 -29.74 -13.01
C GLY A 202 25.94 -29.31 -14.07
N PHE A 203 25.32 -28.15 -13.94
CA PHE A 203 24.44 -27.58 -14.97
C PHE A 203 25.29 -26.99 -16.10
N ALA A 204 25.05 -27.47 -17.32
CA ALA A 204 25.83 -27.08 -18.48
C ALA A 204 24.99 -26.39 -19.59
N ARG A 205 23.69 -26.36 -19.47
CA ARG A 205 22.77 -25.84 -20.48
C ARG A 205 22.13 -24.54 -20.03
N PHE A 206 22.35 -23.47 -20.78
CA PHE A 206 21.84 -22.15 -20.52
C PHE A 206 21.10 -21.65 -21.77
N ALA A 207 19.97 -21.00 -21.57
CA ALA A 207 19.26 -20.30 -22.62
C ALA A 207 20.09 -19.11 -23.13
N PRO A 208 19.85 -18.61 -24.36
CA PRO A 208 20.47 -17.36 -24.83
C PRO A 208 20.22 -16.21 -23.85
N GLU A 209 21.21 -15.33 -23.67
CA GLU A 209 21.14 -14.24 -22.69
C GLU A 209 19.94 -13.29 -22.90
N GLU A 210 19.50 -13.15 -24.14
CA GLU A 210 18.30 -12.37 -24.51
C GLU A 210 16.99 -12.93 -23.90
N ALA A 211 16.98 -14.21 -23.52
CA ALA A 211 15.85 -14.87 -22.86
C ALA A 211 15.98 -14.89 -21.32
N TRP A 212 16.97 -14.23 -20.73
CA TRP A 212 17.14 -14.22 -19.27
C TRP A 212 16.27 -13.17 -18.58
N TYR A 213 15.65 -12.29 -19.32
CA TYR A 213 14.81 -11.22 -18.81
C TYR A 213 13.38 -11.34 -19.34
N PRO A 214 12.39 -10.80 -18.62
CA PRO A 214 11.03 -10.73 -19.14
C PRO A 214 11.00 -9.87 -20.40
N SER A 215 10.10 -10.20 -21.30
CA SER A 215 9.78 -9.39 -22.48
C SER A 215 8.30 -9.09 -22.54
N GLY A 216 7.91 -7.98 -23.19
CA GLY A 216 6.52 -7.63 -23.37
C GLY A 216 5.73 -8.70 -24.13
N GLU A 217 6.34 -9.32 -25.15
CA GLU A 217 5.76 -10.49 -25.84
C GLU A 217 5.56 -11.68 -24.90
N GLY A 218 6.56 -11.95 -24.05
CA GLY A 218 6.49 -13.02 -23.04
C GLY A 218 5.32 -12.82 -22.07
N LEU A 219 5.07 -11.59 -21.61
CA LEU A 219 3.93 -11.24 -20.77
C LEU A 219 2.59 -11.54 -21.46
N LEU A 220 2.42 -11.08 -22.71
CA LEU A 220 1.20 -11.29 -23.49
C LEU A 220 0.92 -12.78 -23.72
N ARG A 221 1.96 -13.56 -24.07
CA ARG A 221 1.83 -15.01 -24.29
C ARG A 221 1.52 -15.77 -23.00
N ALA A 222 2.19 -15.42 -21.90
CA ALA A 222 1.95 -16.01 -20.59
C ALA A 222 0.52 -15.75 -20.13
N SER A 223 0.00 -14.54 -20.36
CA SER A 223 -1.35 -14.18 -20.01
C SER A 223 -2.39 -14.91 -20.87
N LEU A 224 -2.16 -15.02 -22.19
CA LEU A 224 -3.02 -15.79 -23.09
C LEU A 224 -3.09 -17.27 -22.64
N ALA A 225 -1.96 -17.88 -22.35
CA ALA A 225 -1.89 -19.29 -21.94
C ALA A 225 -2.56 -19.57 -20.58
N SER A 226 -2.56 -18.59 -19.67
CA SER A 226 -3.20 -18.70 -18.37
C SER A 226 -4.71 -18.42 -18.38
N GLN A 227 -5.28 -18.05 -19.54
CA GLN A 227 -6.69 -17.64 -19.71
C GLN A 227 -7.14 -16.52 -18.76
N ARG A 228 -6.22 -15.68 -18.32
CA ARG A 228 -6.49 -14.61 -17.33
C ARG A 228 -7.24 -13.39 -17.90
N PHE A 229 -7.54 -13.36 -19.18
CA PHE A 229 -8.34 -12.33 -19.84
C PHE A 229 -9.80 -12.77 -20.05
N ASP A 230 -10.31 -13.71 -19.22
CA ASP A 230 -11.72 -14.06 -19.34
C ASP A 230 -12.57 -12.78 -19.16
N ALA A 231 -13.41 -12.50 -20.17
CA ALA A 231 -14.28 -11.32 -20.19
C ALA A 231 -15.26 -11.26 -19.01
N ALA A 232 -15.38 -12.36 -18.26
CA ALA A 232 -16.17 -12.44 -17.04
C ALA A 232 -15.44 -11.85 -15.82
N GLU A 233 -14.11 -11.72 -15.82
CA GLU A 233 -13.36 -11.03 -14.76
C GLU A 233 -13.23 -9.55 -15.10
N ALA A 234 -13.80 -8.72 -14.26
CA ALA A 234 -13.91 -7.26 -14.47
C ALA A 234 -12.56 -6.51 -14.51
N GLY A 235 -11.42 -7.17 -14.41
CA GLY A 235 -10.09 -6.55 -14.53
C GLY A 235 -9.89 -5.32 -13.64
N ASP A 236 -10.38 -5.35 -12.39
CA ASP A 236 -10.30 -4.21 -11.46
C ASP A 236 -8.84 -3.88 -11.14
N PRO A 237 -8.34 -2.68 -11.46
CA PRO A 237 -6.97 -2.29 -11.12
C PRO A 237 -6.65 -2.35 -9.62
N ALA A 238 -7.65 -2.22 -8.75
CA ALA A 238 -7.46 -2.36 -7.31
C ALA A 238 -6.95 -3.76 -6.94
N LEU A 239 -7.38 -4.79 -7.64
CA LEU A 239 -7.07 -6.19 -7.35
C LEU A 239 -5.70 -6.66 -7.85
N VAL A 240 -5.02 -5.89 -8.71
CA VAL A 240 -3.69 -6.24 -9.21
C VAL A 240 -2.61 -5.77 -8.26
N LEU A 241 -1.90 -6.71 -7.65
CA LEU A 241 -0.82 -6.44 -6.70
C LEU A 241 0.50 -7.10 -7.08
N PRO A 242 1.62 -6.52 -6.64
CA PRO A 242 2.90 -7.20 -6.67
C PRO A 242 2.87 -8.50 -5.83
N VAL A 243 3.51 -9.54 -6.33
CA VAL A 243 3.74 -10.76 -5.56
C VAL A 243 4.93 -10.54 -4.62
N TYR A 244 4.65 -10.43 -3.34
CA TYR A 244 5.67 -10.27 -2.29
C TYR A 244 5.87 -11.61 -1.58
N THR A 245 6.97 -12.24 -1.81
CA THR A 245 7.28 -13.58 -1.26
C THR A 245 8.30 -13.53 -0.13
N ARG A 246 8.66 -12.32 0.31
CA ARG A 246 9.60 -12.08 1.39
C ARG A 246 8.99 -11.13 2.42
N LEU A 247 9.14 -11.49 3.69
CA LEU A 247 8.86 -10.56 4.79
C LEU A 247 9.82 -9.38 4.75
N SER A 248 9.36 -8.19 5.14
CA SER A 248 10.25 -7.06 5.41
C SER A 248 11.17 -7.39 6.60
N ASP A 249 12.30 -6.71 6.69
CA ASP A 249 13.20 -6.88 7.83
C ASP A 249 12.49 -6.61 9.18
N ALA A 250 11.50 -5.71 9.19
CA ALA A 250 10.71 -5.41 10.38
C ALA A 250 9.75 -6.55 10.73
N GLU A 251 9.04 -7.12 9.75
CA GLU A 251 8.17 -8.28 9.93
C GLU A 251 8.98 -9.51 10.40
N GLU A 252 10.16 -9.73 9.82
CA GLU A 252 11.05 -10.81 10.20
C GLU A 252 11.57 -10.65 11.64
N ASN A 253 11.99 -9.45 12.03
CA ASN A 253 12.41 -9.15 13.40
C ASN A 253 11.25 -9.31 14.39
N GLU A 254 10.04 -8.90 14.02
CA GLU A 254 8.86 -9.06 14.85
C GLU A 254 8.50 -10.55 15.01
N ARG A 255 8.54 -11.32 13.92
CA ARG A 255 8.37 -12.77 13.95
C ARG A 255 9.33 -13.45 14.92
N ILE A 256 10.63 -13.08 14.85
CA ILE A 256 11.66 -13.60 15.78
C ILE A 256 11.34 -13.18 17.21
N ARG A 257 10.96 -11.93 17.44
CA ARG A 257 10.60 -11.39 18.77
C ARG A 257 9.43 -12.16 19.40
N LEU A 258 8.43 -12.52 18.57
CA LEU A 258 7.25 -13.27 19.00
C LEU A 258 7.49 -14.77 19.10
N GLY A 259 8.69 -15.27 18.73
CA GLY A 259 9.01 -16.70 18.73
C GLY A 259 8.20 -17.50 17.70
N MET A 260 7.72 -16.84 16.66
CA MET A 260 6.99 -17.49 15.56
C MET A 260 7.95 -18.36 14.72
N PRO A 261 7.52 -19.55 14.26
CA PRO A 261 8.34 -20.39 13.39
C PRO A 261 8.70 -19.64 12.10
N GLU A 262 9.82 -20.01 11.49
CA GLU A 262 10.08 -19.58 10.11
C GLU A 262 8.88 -19.96 9.25
N PRO A 263 8.43 -19.08 8.33
CA PRO A 263 7.48 -19.50 7.31
C PRO A 263 8.10 -20.74 6.68
N GLU A 264 7.43 -21.87 6.74
CA GLU A 264 7.96 -23.09 6.13
C GLU A 264 8.24 -22.73 4.67
N SER A 265 9.54 -22.71 4.31
CA SER A 265 9.92 -22.74 2.91
C SER A 265 9.17 -23.93 2.34
N VAL A 266 8.33 -23.68 1.33
CA VAL A 266 7.49 -24.73 0.73
C VAL A 266 8.35 -25.96 0.49
N ARG A 267 8.29 -26.92 1.39
CA ARG A 267 8.84 -28.25 1.14
C ARG A 267 7.94 -28.86 0.08
N VAL A 268 8.45 -28.84 -1.14
CA VAL A 268 7.81 -29.55 -2.27
C VAL A 268 7.82 -31.02 -1.94
N SER A 269 6.77 -31.47 -1.30
CA SER A 269 6.46 -32.90 -1.20
C SER A 269 5.52 -33.23 -2.36
N GLY A 270 6.06 -33.85 -3.39
CA GLY A 270 5.28 -34.51 -4.44
C GLY A 270 4.65 -33.60 -5.49
N VAL A 271 4.95 -33.89 -6.72
CA VAL A 271 4.55 -33.14 -7.92
C VAL A 271 3.05 -33.20 -8.24
N ASP A 272 2.23 -33.98 -7.53
CA ASP A 272 0.90 -34.37 -8.01
C ASP A 272 -0.30 -33.66 -7.37
N ASP A 273 -0.12 -32.83 -6.31
CA ASP A 273 -1.26 -32.22 -5.61
C ASP A 273 -1.32 -30.67 -5.64
N ALA A 274 -0.44 -30.00 -6.36
CA ALA A 274 -0.25 -28.56 -6.24
C ALA A 274 -1.04 -27.69 -7.24
N LEU A 275 -1.87 -28.27 -8.07
CA LEU A 275 -2.81 -27.51 -8.92
C LEU A 275 -4.20 -27.38 -8.26
N GLY A 276 -4.22 -27.22 -6.96
CA GLY A 276 -5.40 -26.72 -6.26
C GLY A 276 -5.71 -25.31 -6.79
N ASP A 277 -6.91 -25.14 -7.20
CA ASP A 277 -7.59 -23.99 -7.77
C ASP A 277 -6.83 -22.65 -7.69
N ILE A 278 -6.09 -22.32 -8.75
CA ILE A 278 -5.31 -21.08 -8.89
C ILE A 278 -6.17 -19.80 -8.83
N HIS A 279 -7.48 -19.94 -8.81
CA HIS A 279 -8.45 -18.85 -8.77
C HIS A 279 -8.91 -18.49 -7.36
N LEU A 280 -8.65 -19.35 -6.37
CA LEU A 280 -9.05 -19.10 -5.00
C LEU A 280 -8.07 -18.15 -4.31
N GLN A 281 -8.52 -16.94 -4.02
CA GLN A 281 -7.73 -15.92 -3.30
C GLN A 281 -8.34 -15.67 -1.93
N LEU A 282 -7.46 -15.52 -0.92
CA LEU A 282 -7.84 -15.10 0.43
C LEU A 282 -7.31 -13.67 0.66
N ARG A 283 -8.14 -12.79 1.21
CA ARG A 283 -7.76 -11.43 1.55
C ARG A 283 -8.53 -10.91 2.76
N PRO A 284 -8.05 -9.83 3.42
CA PRO A 284 -8.84 -9.13 4.42
C PRO A 284 -10.21 -8.71 3.85
N MET A 285 -11.23 -8.83 4.67
CA MET A 285 -12.57 -8.38 4.34
C MET A 285 -12.65 -6.85 4.38
N SER A 286 -13.29 -6.28 3.41
CA SER A 286 -13.61 -4.85 3.33
C SER A 286 -15.10 -4.60 3.55
N VAL A 287 -15.46 -3.35 3.77
CA VAL A 287 -16.87 -2.93 3.85
C VAL A 287 -17.66 -3.25 2.58
N ASN A 288 -17.00 -3.34 1.44
CA ASN A 288 -17.62 -3.66 0.15
C ASN A 288 -17.98 -5.14 0.01
N ASP A 289 -17.38 -6.00 0.81
CA ASP A 289 -17.68 -7.43 0.83
C ASP A 289 -18.90 -7.77 1.67
N VAL A 290 -19.31 -6.83 2.54
CA VAL A 290 -20.33 -7.06 3.57
C VAL A 290 -21.62 -7.61 2.99
N ALA A 291 -22.13 -7.05 1.92
CA ALA A 291 -23.36 -7.53 1.28
C ALA A 291 -23.23 -8.98 0.78
N ALA A 292 -22.10 -9.33 0.14
CA ALA A 292 -21.84 -10.68 -0.35
C ALA A 292 -21.61 -11.68 0.80
N VAL A 293 -20.90 -11.25 1.85
CA VAL A 293 -20.67 -12.06 3.05
C VAL A 293 -21.99 -12.30 3.79
N ALA A 294 -22.84 -11.30 3.97
CA ALA A 294 -24.15 -11.46 4.60
C ALA A 294 -25.08 -12.38 3.78
N ALA A 295 -25.02 -12.32 2.45
CA ALA A 295 -25.73 -13.24 1.59
C ALA A 295 -25.23 -14.69 1.74
N LEU A 296 -23.91 -14.90 1.81
CA LEU A 296 -23.31 -16.21 2.07
C LEU A 296 -23.68 -16.72 3.47
N GLU A 297 -23.60 -15.86 4.48
CA GLU A 297 -24.03 -16.15 5.86
C GLU A 297 -25.46 -16.65 5.89
N ALA A 298 -26.40 -15.90 5.32
CA ALA A 298 -27.79 -16.28 5.26
C ALA A 298 -28.03 -17.63 4.54
N ALA A 299 -27.28 -17.90 3.48
CA ALA A 299 -27.37 -19.17 2.74
C ALA A 299 -26.79 -20.35 3.52
N VAL A 300 -25.66 -20.17 4.20
CA VAL A 300 -24.96 -21.24 4.94
C VAL A 300 -25.70 -21.62 6.22
N PHE A 301 -26.30 -20.65 6.91
CA PHE A 301 -26.96 -20.84 8.23
C PHE A 301 -28.48 -20.82 8.16
N ALA A 302 -29.09 -20.94 6.96
CA ALA A 302 -30.54 -20.92 6.76
C ALA A 302 -31.30 -21.96 7.61
N ASP A 303 -30.71 -23.15 7.79
CA ASP A 303 -31.29 -24.27 8.54
C ASP A 303 -30.60 -24.49 9.92
N ALA A 304 -29.72 -23.56 10.34
CA ALA A 304 -28.98 -23.67 11.61
C ALA A 304 -29.83 -23.11 12.79
N HIS A 305 -29.52 -23.56 14.00
CA HIS A 305 -30.09 -22.95 15.23
C HIS A 305 -29.45 -21.58 15.52
N HIS A 306 -28.39 -21.23 14.84
CA HIS A 306 -27.72 -19.94 14.86
C HIS A 306 -28.48 -18.93 14.00
N THR A 307 -28.77 -17.76 14.55
CA THR A 307 -29.32 -16.66 13.77
C THR A 307 -28.25 -16.03 12.91
N PRO A 308 -28.40 -16.03 11.57
CA PRO A 308 -27.42 -15.38 10.69
C PRO A 308 -27.19 -13.92 11.07
N TRP A 309 -25.96 -13.49 10.99
CA TRP A 309 -25.60 -12.09 11.21
C TRP A 309 -26.23 -11.21 10.13
N PRO A 310 -26.94 -10.13 10.52
CA PRO A 310 -27.46 -9.19 9.54
C PRO A 310 -26.30 -8.38 8.93
N GLU A 311 -26.52 -7.85 7.74
CA GLU A 311 -25.54 -7.02 7.02
C GLU A 311 -24.99 -5.87 7.88
N SER A 312 -25.87 -5.20 8.66
CA SER A 312 -25.47 -4.12 9.57
C SER A 312 -24.45 -4.55 10.63
N ALA A 313 -24.53 -5.78 11.14
CA ALA A 313 -23.59 -6.27 12.14
C ALA A 313 -22.18 -6.44 11.57
N PHE A 314 -22.05 -6.88 10.32
CA PHE A 314 -20.76 -6.95 9.64
C PHE A 314 -20.19 -5.54 9.37
N TYR A 315 -21.01 -4.56 8.94
CA TYR A 315 -20.57 -3.17 8.78
C TYR A 315 -20.03 -2.58 10.07
N ASP A 316 -20.72 -2.81 11.17
CA ASP A 316 -20.32 -2.30 12.48
C ASP A 316 -19.00 -2.95 12.97
N ASP A 317 -18.75 -4.21 12.61
CA ASP A 317 -17.66 -5.01 13.16
C ASP A 317 -16.34 -4.91 12.33
N VAL A 318 -16.44 -4.88 10.99
CA VAL A 318 -15.27 -4.86 10.09
C VAL A 318 -14.39 -3.64 10.28
N ALA A 319 -14.96 -2.50 10.67
CA ALA A 319 -14.25 -1.23 10.85
C ALA A 319 -13.67 -1.04 12.27
N LEU A 320 -13.92 -1.96 13.21
CA LEU A 320 -13.51 -1.79 14.61
C LEU A 320 -12.04 -2.21 14.83
N PRO A 321 -11.25 -1.44 15.58
CA PRO A 321 -9.91 -1.82 15.96
C PRO A 321 -9.87 -3.15 16.74
N GLY A 322 -8.92 -4.03 16.38
CA GLY A 322 -8.79 -5.35 17.03
C GLY A 322 -9.70 -6.42 16.46
N HIS A 323 -10.57 -6.08 15.52
CA HIS A 323 -11.42 -7.03 14.78
C HIS A 323 -10.70 -7.45 13.49
N ILE A 324 -10.70 -8.74 13.20
CA ILE A 324 -9.99 -9.35 12.10
C ILE A 324 -10.98 -10.15 11.28
N TRP A 325 -11.11 -9.80 9.99
CA TRP A 325 -12.01 -10.47 9.07
C TRP A 325 -11.28 -10.79 7.77
N TRP A 326 -11.43 -12.01 7.29
CA TRP A 326 -10.88 -12.50 6.04
C TRP A 326 -11.96 -13.11 5.16
N VAL A 327 -11.84 -12.92 3.86
CA VAL A 327 -12.69 -13.54 2.84
C VAL A 327 -11.87 -14.41 1.90
N ALA A 328 -12.47 -15.48 1.43
CA ALA A 328 -12.00 -16.28 0.32
C ALA A 328 -12.92 -16.02 -0.87
N HIS A 329 -12.35 -15.58 -1.96
CA HIS A 329 -13.10 -15.38 -3.20
C HIS A 329 -12.52 -16.18 -4.35
N ASP A 330 -13.40 -16.62 -5.24
CA ASP A 330 -13.07 -17.30 -6.47
C ASP A 330 -13.73 -16.56 -7.62
N ARG A 331 -12.91 -16.03 -8.55
CA ARG A 331 -13.39 -15.28 -9.73
C ARG A 331 -14.41 -14.18 -9.39
N GLY A 332 -14.12 -13.39 -8.36
CA GLY A 332 -14.98 -12.30 -7.91
C GLY A 332 -16.18 -12.71 -7.03
N THR A 333 -16.40 -14.02 -6.79
CA THR A 333 -17.47 -14.51 -5.91
C THR A 333 -16.91 -14.86 -4.54
N ILE A 334 -17.49 -14.34 -3.47
CA ILE A 334 -17.14 -14.72 -2.09
C ILE A 334 -17.62 -16.15 -1.84
N VAL A 335 -16.68 -17.05 -1.56
CA VAL A 335 -16.92 -18.49 -1.32
C VAL A 335 -16.66 -18.91 0.12
N GLY A 336 -16.14 -18.00 0.94
CA GLY A 336 -15.95 -18.26 2.37
C GLY A 336 -15.47 -17.03 3.10
N TYR A 337 -15.60 -17.01 4.42
CA TYR A 337 -15.07 -15.98 5.30
C TYR A 337 -14.81 -16.53 6.71
N ALA A 338 -13.96 -15.85 7.45
CA ALA A 338 -13.73 -16.08 8.87
C ALA A 338 -13.36 -14.77 9.56
N GLY A 339 -13.75 -14.63 10.82
CA GLY A 339 -13.37 -13.47 11.60
C GLY A 339 -13.48 -13.66 13.10
N GLY A 340 -12.88 -12.72 13.83
CA GLY A 340 -12.86 -12.70 15.27
C GLY A 340 -12.24 -11.41 15.83
N THR A 341 -12.21 -11.31 17.14
CA THR A 341 -11.73 -10.13 17.86
C THR A 341 -10.62 -10.50 18.82
N VAL A 342 -9.59 -9.66 18.92
CA VAL A 342 -8.52 -9.81 19.91
C VAL A 342 -8.83 -8.98 21.14
N VAL A 343 -9.00 -9.67 22.30
CA VAL A 343 -9.26 -9.06 23.61
C VAL A 343 -8.28 -9.64 24.61
N ASP A 344 -7.54 -8.80 25.31
CA ASP A 344 -6.62 -9.19 26.38
C ASP A 344 -5.64 -10.33 26.01
N GLY A 345 -5.15 -10.34 24.76
CA GLY A 345 -4.20 -11.35 24.28
C GLY A 345 -4.85 -12.69 23.87
N GLU A 346 -6.17 -12.73 23.76
CA GLU A 346 -6.95 -13.87 23.29
C GLU A 346 -7.71 -13.52 22.01
N LEU A 347 -7.61 -14.37 20.97
CA LEU A 347 -8.44 -14.30 19.77
C LEU A 347 -9.77 -15.03 20.03
N GLN A 348 -10.84 -14.32 20.00
CA GLN A 348 -12.21 -14.87 20.07
C GLN A 348 -12.78 -14.94 18.66
N ILE A 349 -12.90 -16.18 18.13
CA ILE A 349 -13.48 -16.39 16.80
C ILE A 349 -14.98 -16.10 16.86
N ALA A 350 -15.42 -15.16 16.03
CA ALA A 350 -16.81 -14.74 15.96
C ALA A 350 -17.62 -15.62 15.00
N ASN A 351 -17.09 -15.84 13.78
CA ASN A 351 -17.82 -16.60 12.77
C ASN A 351 -16.90 -17.18 11.69
N VAL A 352 -17.28 -18.32 11.12
CA VAL A 352 -16.57 -19.00 10.00
C VAL A 352 -17.61 -19.68 9.10
N ALA A 353 -17.60 -19.36 7.81
CA ALA A 353 -18.44 -20.03 6.84
C ALA A 353 -17.72 -20.28 5.51
N VAL A 354 -18.12 -21.37 4.85
CA VAL A 354 -17.68 -21.70 3.47
C VAL A 354 -18.90 -22.22 2.71
N ALA A 355 -19.04 -21.74 1.48
CA ALA A 355 -20.07 -22.14 0.55
C ALA A 355 -20.18 -23.68 0.47
N PRO A 356 -21.38 -24.26 0.53
CA PRO A 356 -21.56 -25.72 0.61
C PRO A 356 -20.83 -26.49 -0.50
N GLU A 357 -20.83 -25.94 -1.71
CA GLU A 357 -20.20 -26.52 -2.91
C GLU A 357 -18.67 -26.47 -2.89
N ARG A 358 -18.09 -25.64 -2.03
CA ARG A 358 -16.63 -25.45 -1.90
C ARG A 358 -16.07 -26.09 -0.59
N ARG A 359 -16.92 -26.86 0.11
CA ARG A 359 -16.49 -27.56 1.34
C ARG A 359 -15.57 -28.74 0.97
N GLY A 360 -14.62 -29.03 1.84
CA GLY A 360 -13.61 -30.07 1.60
C GLY A 360 -12.29 -29.52 0.99
N GLU A 361 -12.27 -28.31 0.45
CA GLU A 361 -11.12 -27.68 -0.18
C GLU A 361 -10.17 -26.96 0.81
N ARG A 362 -10.31 -27.20 2.10
CA ARG A 362 -9.51 -26.59 3.18
C ARG A 362 -9.64 -25.06 3.32
N ILE A 363 -10.60 -24.42 2.65
CA ILE A 363 -10.80 -22.96 2.69
C ILE A 363 -10.96 -22.46 4.13
N ALA A 364 -11.80 -23.11 4.95
CA ALA A 364 -11.99 -22.72 6.35
C ALA A 364 -10.68 -22.81 7.17
N ALA A 365 -9.87 -23.86 6.97
CA ALA A 365 -8.59 -23.99 7.67
C ALA A 365 -7.60 -22.88 7.29
N ARG A 366 -7.54 -22.53 6.01
CA ARG A 366 -6.71 -21.44 5.49
C ARG A 366 -7.16 -20.08 6.04
N LEU A 367 -8.47 -19.80 6.00
CA LEU A 367 -9.06 -18.57 6.58
C LEU A 367 -8.75 -18.44 8.08
N MET A 368 -8.97 -19.51 8.85
CA MET A 368 -8.67 -19.55 10.27
C MET A 368 -7.19 -19.32 10.56
N GLY A 369 -6.32 -19.89 9.73
CA GLY A 369 -4.87 -19.67 9.81
C GLY A 369 -4.50 -18.20 9.64
N ARG A 370 -5.18 -17.49 8.72
CA ARG A 370 -4.95 -16.05 8.50
C ARG A 370 -5.45 -15.20 9.65
N VAL A 371 -6.67 -15.43 10.10
CA VAL A 371 -7.22 -14.74 11.27
C VAL A 371 -6.32 -14.94 12.49
N ALA A 372 -5.84 -16.17 12.72
CA ALA A 372 -4.92 -16.49 13.80
C ALA A 372 -3.54 -15.81 13.66
N TYR A 373 -3.02 -15.73 12.44
CA TYR A 373 -1.76 -15.03 12.16
C TYR A 373 -1.87 -13.53 12.48
N ASP A 374 -2.91 -12.87 11.96
CA ASP A 374 -3.13 -11.45 12.24
C ASP A 374 -3.40 -11.19 13.73
N ALA A 375 -4.10 -12.10 14.41
CA ALA A 375 -4.30 -12.01 15.85
C ALA A 375 -2.98 -12.10 16.66
N GLN A 376 -2.05 -12.95 16.24
CA GLN A 376 -0.73 -13.01 16.84
C GLN A 376 0.06 -11.71 16.64
N MET A 377 -0.08 -11.08 15.47
CA MET A 377 0.49 -9.76 15.20
C MET A 377 -0.10 -8.67 16.11
N LEU A 378 -1.33 -8.87 16.60
CA LEU A 378 -1.98 -8.02 17.62
C LEU A 378 -1.67 -8.48 19.08
N GLY A 379 -0.79 -9.48 19.25
CA GLY A 379 -0.35 -9.95 20.56
C GLY A 379 -1.17 -11.10 21.14
N ALA A 380 -2.07 -11.71 20.39
CA ALA A 380 -2.82 -12.88 20.86
C ALA A 380 -1.91 -14.12 20.96
N THR A 381 -2.04 -14.85 22.05
CA THR A 381 -1.28 -16.11 22.30
C THR A 381 -2.20 -17.33 22.33
N THR A 382 -3.49 -17.12 22.49
CA THR A 382 -4.53 -18.14 22.54
C THR A 382 -5.68 -17.76 21.65
N SER A 383 -6.48 -18.78 21.26
CA SER A 383 -7.74 -18.55 20.54
C SER A 383 -8.85 -19.39 21.15
N THR A 384 -10.05 -18.82 21.20
CA THR A 384 -11.29 -19.48 21.68
C THR A 384 -12.38 -19.38 20.64
N LEU A 385 -13.28 -20.34 20.65
CA LEU A 385 -14.48 -20.36 19.81
C LEU A 385 -15.63 -21.13 20.49
N GLU A 386 -16.83 -20.88 20.00
CA GLU A 386 -18.03 -21.62 20.36
C GLU A 386 -18.59 -22.33 19.12
N VAL A 387 -18.90 -23.61 19.24
CA VAL A 387 -19.47 -24.41 18.13
C VAL A 387 -20.70 -25.18 18.64
N GLU A 388 -21.74 -25.29 17.82
CA GLU A 388 -22.94 -26.07 18.15
C GLU A 388 -22.59 -27.53 18.42
N VAL A 389 -23.03 -28.06 19.55
CA VAL A 389 -22.82 -29.47 19.93
C VAL A 389 -23.48 -30.38 18.90
N GLY A 390 -22.66 -31.21 18.25
CA GLY A 390 -23.11 -32.12 17.18
C GLY A 390 -22.86 -31.63 15.78
N ASN A 391 -22.26 -30.43 15.61
CA ASN A 391 -21.73 -29.97 14.32
C ASN A 391 -20.40 -30.69 14.01
N ALA A 392 -20.51 -31.99 13.68
CA ALA A 392 -19.35 -32.84 13.51
C ALA A 392 -18.36 -32.37 12.43
N PRO A 393 -18.74 -31.73 11.31
CA PRO A 393 -17.79 -31.15 10.36
C PRO A 393 -16.93 -30.04 10.97
N ALA A 394 -17.54 -29.11 11.69
CA ALA A 394 -16.85 -28.00 12.33
C ALA A 394 -15.97 -28.45 13.51
N GLU A 395 -16.52 -29.35 14.36
CA GLU A 395 -15.74 -29.95 15.46
C GLU A 395 -14.46 -30.62 14.96
N ARG A 396 -14.53 -31.44 13.90
CA ARG A 396 -13.34 -32.07 13.28
C ARG A 396 -12.36 -31.06 12.67
N LEU A 397 -12.85 -29.94 12.12
CA LEU A 397 -11.98 -28.88 11.63
C LEU A 397 -11.20 -28.27 12.81
N TYR A 398 -11.87 -27.88 13.87
CA TYR A 398 -11.25 -27.22 15.01
C TYR A 398 -10.30 -28.12 15.77
N GLU A 399 -10.63 -29.41 15.95
CA GLU A 399 -9.71 -30.39 16.53
C GLU A 399 -8.41 -30.52 15.73
N ARG A 400 -8.48 -30.56 14.40
CA ARG A 400 -7.28 -30.57 13.54
C ARG A 400 -6.46 -29.28 13.67
N LEU A 401 -7.11 -28.14 13.81
CA LEU A 401 -6.45 -26.86 14.03
C LEU A 401 -5.82 -26.73 15.44
N GLY A 402 -6.03 -27.72 16.30
CA GLY A 402 -5.45 -27.81 17.63
C GLY A 402 -6.32 -27.26 18.75
N TYR A 403 -7.58 -26.99 18.48
CA TYR A 403 -8.54 -26.64 19.52
C TYR A 403 -8.89 -27.86 20.37
N VAL A 404 -9.02 -27.63 21.68
CA VAL A 404 -9.38 -28.63 22.68
C VAL A 404 -10.61 -28.13 23.45
N GLU A 405 -11.56 -29.02 23.70
CA GLU A 405 -12.76 -28.71 24.47
C GLU A 405 -12.42 -28.20 25.88
N GLN A 406 -13.01 -27.10 26.26
CA GLN A 406 -12.92 -26.49 27.59
C GLN A 406 -14.23 -26.71 28.43
N GLY A 407 -15.34 -26.94 27.74
CA GLY A 407 -16.65 -27.17 28.37
C GLY A 407 -17.80 -27.01 27.42
N ILE A 408 -19.00 -27.16 27.97
CA ILE A 408 -20.27 -27.01 27.21
C ILE A 408 -21.13 -25.97 27.92
N ARG A 409 -21.63 -25.01 27.15
CA ARG A 409 -22.64 -24.03 27.60
C ARG A 409 -24.02 -24.53 27.15
N PRO A 410 -24.86 -25.02 28.04
CA PRO A 410 -26.19 -25.58 27.66
C PRO A 410 -27.14 -24.48 27.18
N ASN A 411 -28.02 -24.86 26.25
CA ASN A 411 -29.08 -23.97 25.70
C ASN A 411 -28.57 -22.66 25.11
N TYR A 412 -27.40 -22.66 24.52
CA TYR A 412 -26.78 -21.44 23.99
C TYR A 412 -27.42 -20.99 22.67
N TYR A 413 -27.53 -21.90 21.70
CA TYR A 413 -28.14 -21.61 20.40
C TYR A 413 -29.69 -21.70 20.42
N ALA A 414 -30.24 -22.67 21.15
CA ALA A 414 -31.66 -22.85 21.31
C ALA A 414 -31.96 -23.73 22.56
N PRO A 415 -33.19 -23.81 23.05
CA PRO A 415 -33.55 -24.75 24.09
C PRO A 415 -33.17 -26.18 23.69
N GLY A 416 -32.29 -26.80 24.45
CA GLY A 416 -31.76 -28.14 24.17
C GLY A 416 -30.54 -28.18 23.28
N VAL A 417 -30.11 -27.04 22.67
CA VAL A 417 -28.94 -26.94 21.78
C VAL A 417 -27.84 -26.15 22.49
N GLY A 418 -26.78 -26.84 22.91
CA GLY A 418 -25.64 -26.24 23.61
C GLY A 418 -24.53 -25.81 22.67
N ALA A 419 -23.65 -24.90 23.15
CA ALA A 419 -22.36 -24.60 22.54
C ALA A 419 -21.25 -25.38 23.23
N ARG A 420 -20.35 -25.97 22.43
CA ARG A 420 -19.07 -26.51 22.87
C ARG A 420 -18.05 -25.35 22.81
N ILE A 421 -17.42 -25.03 23.94
CA ILE A 421 -16.37 -24.05 24.05
C ILE A 421 -15.05 -24.75 23.78
N MET A 422 -14.28 -24.29 22.81
CA MET A 422 -12.98 -24.86 22.45
C MET A 422 -11.89 -23.78 22.50
N ALA A 423 -10.68 -24.16 22.89
CA ALA A 423 -9.52 -23.27 22.95
C ALA A 423 -8.28 -23.91 22.33
N ALA A 424 -7.44 -23.07 21.73
CA ALA A 424 -6.16 -23.47 21.15
C ALA A 424 -5.06 -22.49 21.55
N GLN A 425 -3.80 -22.98 21.56
CA GLN A 425 -2.64 -22.12 21.57
C GLN A 425 -2.36 -21.64 20.15
N LEU A 426 -1.94 -20.40 19.99
CA LEU A 426 -1.48 -19.88 18.72
C LEU A 426 0.05 -20.12 18.56
N PRO A 427 0.53 -20.45 17.35
CA PRO A 427 -0.19 -20.60 16.08
C PRO A 427 -1.06 -21.86 16.04
N LEU A 428 -2.14 -21.80 15.24
CA LEU A 428 -2.98 -22.96 15.00
C LEU A 428 -2.22 -24.09 14.26
N LYS A 429 -2.60 -25.33 14.51
CA LYS A 429 -2.03 -26.49 13.82
C LYS A 429 -2.73 -26.74 12.50
N ASP A 430 -2.10 -27.52 11.60
CA ASP A 430 -2.67 -27.96 10.32
C ASP A 430 -3.37 -26.84 9.49
N THR A 431 -2.94 -25.62 9.69
CA THR A 431 -3.19 -24.54 8.74
C THR A 431 -2.25 -24.83 7.57
N ALA A 432 -2.79 -25.08 6.38
CA ALA A 432 -1.94 -25.28 5.21
C ALA A 432 -0.93 -24.15 5.16
N PRO A 433 0.37 -24.41 4.92
CA PRO A 433 1.32 -23.33 4.71
C PRO A 433 0.77 -22.41 3.63
N ASN A 434 0.87 -21.12 3.85
CA ASN A 434 0.21 -20.17 3.01
C ASN A 434 1.25 -19.38 2.21
N PRO A 435 1.58 -19.83 1.01
CA PRO A 435 2.43 -19.06 0.12
C PRO A 435 1.69 -17.88 -0.55
N ASP A 436 0.34 -17.88 -0.57
CA ASP A 436 -0.42 -17.10 -1.53
C ASP A 436 -1.18 -15.92 -0.94
N VAL A 437 -0.95 -15.53 0.31
CA VAL A 437 -1.82 -14.52 0.87
C VAL A 437 -1.02 -13.38 1.49
N GLU A 438 -0.70 -12.45 0.67
CA GLU A 438 -0.64 -11.07 1.07
C GLU A 438 -2.06 -10.51 1.20
N PRO A 439 -2.28 -9.52 2.07
CA PRO A 439 -3.57 -8.83 2.10
C PRO A 439 -3.88 -8.33 0.68
N GLY A 440 -4.92 -8.88 0.09
CA GLY A 440 -5.41 -8.42 -1.19
C GLY A 440 -5.88 -6.97 -1.09
N PRO A 441 -5.86 -6.21 -2.19
CA PRO A 441 -6.41 -4.87 -2.21
C PRO A 441 -7.87 -4.89 -1.79
N GLN A 442 -8.31 -3.82 -1.19
CA GLN A 442 -9.74 -3.60 -1.00
C GLN A 442 -10.37 -3.51 -2.39
N ALA A 443 -11.40 -4.30 -2.63
CA ALA A 443 -12.20 -4.13 -3.83
C ALA A 443 -12.77 -2.70 -3.84
N SER A 444 -12.74 -2.05 -4.98
CA SER A 444 -13.32 -0.72 -5.09
C SER A 444 -14.83 -0.78 -4.83
N SER A 445 -15.40 0.27 -4.22
CA SER A 445 -16.85 0.42 -4.04
C SER A 445 -17.61 0.49 -5.36
N CYS A 446 -16.91 0.76 -6.45
CA CYS A 446 -17.45 0.88 -7.79
C CYS A 446 -17.12 -0.35 -8.63
N ALA A 447 -18.10 -0.84 -9.40
CA ALA A 447 -17.85 -1.85 -10.43
C ALA A 447 -16.86 -1.30 -11.47
N TRP A 448 -15.87 -2.09 -11.83
CA TRP A 448 -14.88 -1.70 -12.81
C TRP A 448 -15.20 -2.29 -14.21
N PRO A 449 -15.01 -1.55 -15.33
CA PRO A 449 -14.74 -0.12 -15.36
C PRO A 449 -15.94 0.72 -14.92
N PRO A 450 -15.70 1.96 -14.41
CA PRO A 450 -16.78 2.84 -13.95
C PRO A 450 -17.75 3.14 -15.09
N VAL A 451 -19.04 3.23 -14.77
CA VAL A 451 -20.07 3.62 -15.74
C VAL A 451 -20.40 5.09 -15.52
N TYR A 452 -20.11 5.91 -16.51
CA TYR A 452 -20.48 7.32 -16.49
C TYR A 452 -21.82 7.48 -17.21
N PRO A 453 -22.85 8.04 -16.54
CA PRO A 453 -24.11 8.35 -17.19
C PRO A 453 -23.89 9.44 -18.24
N GLU A 454 -24.78 9.47 -19.22
CA GLU A 454 -24.78 10.55 -20.23
C GLU A 454 -24.93 11.91 -19.53
N ARG A 455 -24.04 12.84 -19.84
CA ARG A 455 -23.98 14.13 -19.16
C ARG A 455 -25.18 14.98 -19.54
N THR A 456 -25.93 15.43 -18.55
CA THR A 456 -27.01 16.39 -18.74
C THR A 456 -26.44 17.81 -18.95
N PRO A 457 -27.23 18.76 -19.52
CA PRO A 457 -26.83 20.16 -19.56
C PRO A 457 -26.46 20.73 -18.21
N GLU A 458 -27.14 20.31 -17.13
CA GLU A 458 -26.87 20.72 -15.75
C GLU A 458 -25.49 20.25 -15.30
N HIS A 459 -25.10 19.01 -15.61
CA HIS A 459 -23.77 18.48 -15.30
C HIS A 459 -22.67 19.28 -16.02
N LEU A 460 -22.88 19.63 -17.28
CA LEU A 460 -21.92 20.44 -18.05
C LEU A 460 -21.78 21.86 -17.49
N GLU A 461 -22.88 22.49 -17.05
CA GLU A 461 -22.83 23.80 -16.40
C GLU A 461 -22.14 23.72 -15.02
N ALA A 462 -22.33 22.63 -14.25
CA ALA A 462 -21.64 22.43 -12.97
C ALA A 462 -20.12 22.30 -13.16
N LEU A 463 -19.67 21.50 -14.13
CA LEU A 463 -18.25 21.36 -14.48
C LEU A 463 -17.65 22.70 -14.95
N LYS A 464 -18.38 23.44 -15.78
CA LYS A 464 -17.96 24.75 -16.23
C LYS A 464 -17.89 25.78 -15.10
N ALA A 465 -18.82 25.73 -14.14
CA ALA A 465 -18.81 26.58 -12.97
C ALA A 465 -17.65 26.26 -12.01
N ALA A 466 -17.30 24.98 -11.89
CA ALA A 466 -16.14 24.53 -11.13
C ALA A 466 -14.80 24.96 -11.77
N GLY A 467 -14.78 25.18 -13.08
CA GLY A 467 -13.59 25.56 -13.83
C GLY A 467 -12.59 24.41 -13.95
N GLU A 468 -11.31 24.72 -13.94
CA GLU A 468 -10.22 23.76 -14.13
C GLU A 468 -10.01 22.93 -12.87
N LEU A 469 -10.39 21.65 -12.90
CA LEU A 469 -10.25 20.71 -11.80
C LEU A 469 -8.84 20.08 -11.78
N ILE A 470 -8.19 20.00 -10.63
CA ILE A 470 -6.90 19.34 -10.46
C ILE A 470 -7.04 18.24 -9.43
N LEU A 471 -6.61 17.02 -9.79
CA LEU A 471 -6.42 15.90 -8.86
C LEU A 471 -5.01 15.97 -8.30
N ALA A 472 -4.87 15.97 -6.98
CA ALA A 472 -3.57 15.87 -6.29
C ALA A 472 -3.41 14.53 -5.59
N VAL A 473 -2.20 13.98 -5.63
CA VAL A 473 -1.81 12.70 -5.03
C VAL A 473 -0.70 12.93 -4.01
N GLU A 474 -0.91 12.44 -2.77
CA GLU A 474 0.07 12.46 -1.67
C GLU A 474 0.38 11.03 -1.22
N SER A 475 1.66 10.67 -1.18
CA SER A 475 2.13 9.36 -0.72
C SER A 475 3.54 9.42 -0.13
N SER A 476 3.93 10.53 0.51
CA SER A 476 5.32 10.75 0.93
C SER A 476 5.78 9.91 2.12
N CYS A 477 4.86 9.44 2.96
CA CYS A 477 5.19 8.73 4.21
C CYS A 477 4.26 7.52 4.44
N ASP A 478 3.26 7.64 5.29
CA ASP A 478 2.36 6.55 5.70
C ASP A 478 0.87 6.87 5.45
N GLU A 479 0.56 7.96 4.76
CA GLU A 479 -0.76 8.30 4.25
C GLU A 479 -0.82 8.20 2.74
N THR A 480 -1.79 7.45 2.21
CA THR A 480 -2.19 7.53 0.81
C THR A 480 -3.36 8.48 0.71
N ALA A 481 -3.18 9.63 0.10
CA ALA A 481 -4.26 10.62 0.01
C ALA A 481 -4.42 11.16 -1.40
N MET A 482 -5.67 11.50 -1.75
CA MET A 482 -6.00 12.23 -2.97
C MET A 482 -7.02 13.32 -2.70
N ALA A 483 -6.93 14.41 -3.45
CA ALA A 483 -7.86 15.53 -3.36
C ALA A 483 -8.16 16.13 -4.72
N VAL A 484 -9.37 16.64 -4.90
CA VAL A 484 -9.75 17.44 -6.07
C VAL A 484 -9.96 18.88 -5.64
N ILE A 485 -9.31 19.82 -6.34
CA ILE A 485 -9.45 21.26 -6.17
C ILE A 485 -10.06 21.88 -7.43
N ASP A 486 -10.95 22.84 -7.26
CA ASP A 486 -11.57 23.55 -8.36
C ASP A 486 -10.78 24.79 -8.84
N GLY A 487 -11.24 25.44 -9.89
CA GLY A 487 -10.61 26.63 -10.45
C GLY A 487 -10.64 27.86 -9.52
N SER A 488 -11.48 27.85 -8.48
CA SER A 488 -11.52 28.92 -7.46
C SER A 488 -10.55 28.69 -6.30
N GLY A 489 -9.91 27.52 -6.22
CA GLY A 489 -9.07 27.11 -5.12
C GLY A 489 -9.82 26.41 -3.98
N LYS A 490 -11.07 26.02 -4.18
CA LYS A 490 -11.87 25.27 -3.22
C LYS A 490 -11.59 23.77 -3.35
N ILE A 491 -11.33 23.12 -2.22
CA ILE A 491 -11.24 21.66 -2.16
C ILE A 491 -12.64 21.07 -2.29
N ILE A 492 -12.81 20.23 -3.32
CA ILE A 492 -14.07 19.57 -3.64
C ILE A 492 -14.16 18.20 -2.95
N ALA A 493 -13.04 17.46 -2.93
CA ALA A 493 -12.90 16.17 -2.27
C ALA A 493 -11.51 16.03 -1.65
N ASN A 494 -11.39 15.28 -0.55
CA ASN A 494 -10.09 14.94 0.06
C ASN A 494 -10.24 13.62 0.84
N VAL A 495 -9.67 12.56 0.32
CA VAL A 495 -9.69 11.22 0.90
C VAL A 495 -8.30 10.88 1.41
N VAL A 496 -8.21 10.33 2.62
CA VAL A 496 -6.95 9.95 3.27
C VAL A 496 -7.08 8.54 3.82
N ALA A 497 -6.26 7.63 3.33
CA ALA A 497 -6.08 6.28 3.88
C ALA A 497 -4.78 6.25 4.70
N THR A 498 -4.91 6.20 6.03
CA THR A 498 -3.77 6.16 6.94
C THR A 498 -3.32 4.73 7.24
N GLN A 499 -2.02 4.56 7.47
CA GLN A 499 -1.38 3.29 7.82
C GLN A 499 -0.93 3.26 9.30
N ILE A 500 -1.33 4.26 10.10
CA ILE A 500 -0.88 4.45 11.50
C ILE A 500 -1.06 3.18 12.33
N ASP A 501 -2.23 2.54 12.28
CA ASP A 501 -2.52 1.33 13.07
C ASP A 501 -1.61 0.17 12.71
N PHE A 502 -1.19 0.09 11.44
CA PHE A 502 -0.26 -0.92 10.97
C PHE A 502 1.15 -0.66 11.50
N HIS A 503 1.62 0.58 11.41
CA HIS A 503 2.95 0.99 11.86
C HIS A 503 3.09 1.03 13.39
N ALA A 504 2.00 1.21 14.11
CA ALA A 504 1.96 1.15 15.57
C ALA A 504 2.52 -0.17 16.13
N ARG A 505 2.32 -1.28 15.43
CA ARG A 505 2.85 -2.62 15.79
C ARG A 505 4.37 -2.66 15.86
N PHE A 506 5.05 -1.89 15.00
CA PHE A 506 6.50 -1.82 14.90
C PHE A 506 7.09 -0.67 15.72
N GLY A 507 6.22 0.16 16.32
CA GLY A 507 6.61 1.35 17.10
C GLY A 507 7.22 2.45 16.24
N GLY A 508 6.75 2.61 15.00
CA GLY A 508 7.13 3.64 14.04
C GLY A 508 6.99 3.19 12.59
N VAL A 509 7.08 4.13 11.66
CA VAL A 509 6.93 3.87 10.23
C VAL A 509 8.03 2.92 9.72
N VAL A 510 7.61 1.88 9.01
CA VAL A 510 8.48 0.94 8.30
C VAL A 510 8.39 1.22 6.81
N PRO A 511 9.45 1.77 6.17
CA PRO A 511 9.38 2.25 4.79
C PRO A 511 8.96 1.20 3.76
N GLU A 512 9.37 -0.04 3.97
CA GLU A 512 9.04 -1.14 3.08
C GLU A 512 7.54 -1.47 3.14
N ILE A 513 6.98 -1.53 4.33
CA ILE A 513 5.55 -1.76 4.57
C ILE A 513 4.73 -0.59 4.04
N ALA A 514 5.15 0.65 4.33
CA ALA A 514 4.47 1.84 3.82
C ALA A 514 4.30 1.79 2.30
N SER A 515 5.36 1.43 1.58
CA SER A 515 5.31 1.34 0.12
C SER A 515 4.36 0.25 -0.39
N ARG A 516 4.24 -0.90 0.31
CA ARG A 516 3.27 -1.95 -0.02
C ARG A 516 1.85 -1.40 0.12
N LYS A 517 1.58 -0.78 1.27
CA LYS A 517 0.26 -0.24 1.58
C LYS A 517 -0.19 0.86 0.60
N HIS A 518 0.73 1.70 0.12
CA HIS A 518 0.40 2.65 -0.95
C HIS A 518 -0.03 1.95 -2.24
N THR A 519 0.66 0.88 -2.65
CA THR A 519 0.31 0.13 -3.87
C THR A 519 -1.06 -0.55 -3.76
N GLU A 520 -1.43 -0.99 -2.54
CA GLU A 520 -2.75 -1.56 -2.22
C GLU A 520 -3.85 -0.50 -2.27
N ALA A 521 -3.63 0.65 -1.61
CA ALA A 521 -4.66 1.66 -1.37
C ALA A 521 -4.89 2.62 -2.56
N VAL A 522 -3.91 2.82 -3.44
CA VAL A 522 -3.90 3.94 -4.40
C VAL A 522 -5.14 3.99 -5.31
N VAL A 523 -5.63 2.84 -5.78
CA VAL A 523 -6.83 2.81 -6.66
C VAL A 523 -8.10 3.06 -5.86
N GLY A 524 -8.25 2.45 -4.67
CA GLY A 524 -9.41 2.68 -3.81
C GLY A 524 -9.56 4.15 -3.41
N VAL A 525 -8.45 4.78 -3.00
CA VAL A 525 -8.43 6.22 -2.66
C VAL A 525 -8.74 7.09 -3.89
N TYR A 526 -8.23 6.71 -5.08
CA TYR A 526 -8.57 7.40 -6.33
C TYR A 526 -10.06 7.36 -6.62
N LEU A 527 -10.66 6.18 -6.62
CA LEU A 527 -12.08 6.00 -6.95
C LEU A 527 -12.98 6.74 -5.95
N GLU A 528 -12.72 6.61 -4.66
CA GLU A 528 -13.47 7.31 -3.62
C GLU A 528 -13.34 8.84 -3.76
N THR A 529 -12.16 9.35 -4.07
CA THR A 529 -11.94 10.78 -4.29
C THR A 529 -12.75 11.29 -5.50
N MET A 530 -12.75 10.53 -6.60
CA MET A 530 -13.48 10.91 -7.82
C MET A 530 -15.00 10.80 -7.63
N GLU A 531 -15.46 9.82 -6.82
CA GLU A 531 -16.87 9.69 -6.43
C GLU A 531 -17.32 10.87 -5.57
N GLN A 532 -16.61 11.19 -4.48
CA GLN A 532 -16.90 12.34 -3.63
C GLN A 532 -16.88 13.67 -4.43
N ALA A 533 -15.93 13.82 -5.36
CA ALA A 533 -15.87 15.00 -6.21
C ALA A 533 -17.10 15.09 -7.15
N GLY A 534 -17.50 13.98 -7.75
CA GLY A 534 -18.71 13.91 -8.56
C GLY A 534 -19.99 14.23 -7.79
N GLU A 535 -20.12 13.71 -6.57
CA GLU A 535 -21.22 14.03 -5.66
C GLU A 535 -21.24 15.53 -5.29
N ALA A 536 -20.10 16.07 -4.90
CA ALA A 536 -19.98 17.48 -4.51
C ALA A 536 -20.32 18.45 -5.66
N LEU A 537 -20.07 18.04 -6.90
CA LEU A 537 -20.44 18.76 -8.11
C LEU A 537 -21.87 18.48 -8.60
N GLY A 538 -22.59 17.56 -7.95
CA GLY A 538 -23.96 17.19 -8.32
C GLY A 538 -24.07 16.42 -9.63
N LEU A 539 -23.01 15.67 -10.01
CA LEU A 539 -22.99 14.94 -11.28
C LEU A 539 -23.81 13.64 -11.24
N GLY A 540 -24.24 13.18 -10.06
CA GLY A 540 -24.95 11.92 -9.88
C GLY A 540 -24.12 10.69 -10.29
N ALA A 541 -22.83 10.87 -10.46
CA ALA A 541 -21.84 9.85 -10.82
C ALA A 541 -20.44 10.32 -10.46
N MET A 542 -19.49 9.41 -10.47
CA MET A 542 -18.07 9.69 -10.29
C MET A 542 -17.55 10.70 -11.34
N LEU A 543 -16.61 11.57 -10.93
CA LEU A 543 -15.89 12.48 -11.84
C LEU A 543 -15.00 11.65 -12.78
N SER A 544 -15.01 11.92 -14.08
CA SER A 544 -14.11 11.25 -15.04
C SER A 544 -12.70 11.84 -14.99
N PRO A 545 -11.64 11.05 -15.20
CA PRO A 545 -10.27 11.57 -15.33
C PRO A 545 -10.12 12.56 -16.50
N HIS A 546 -10.97 12.44 -17.52
CA HIS A 546 -11.00 13.36 -18.66
C HIS A 546 -11.53 14.76 -18.31
N ASP A 547 -12.26 14.93 -17.19
CA ASP A 547 -12.75 16.21 -16.70
C ASP A 547 -11.69 17.02 -15.98
N LEU A 548 -10.58 16.37 -15.58
CA LEU A 548 -9.47 17.05 -14.93
C LEU A 548 -8.75 17.99 -15.92
N ALA A 549 -8.20 19.07 -15.40
CA ALA A 549 -7.29 19.96 -16.13
C ALA A 549 -5.83 19.53 -15.95
N ALA A 550 -5.48 18.94 -14.80
CA ALA A 550 -4.14 18.46 -14.49
C ALA A 550 -4.18 17.36 -13.42
N VAL A 551 -3.09 16.57 -13.36
CA VAL A 551 -2.80 15.66 -12.26
C VAL A 551 -1.57 16.19 -11.52
N ALA A 552 -1.66 16.34 -10.20
CA ALA A 552 -0.57 16.77 -9.36
C ALA A 552 -0.11 15.63 -8.46
N VAL A 553 1.17 15.65 -8.06
CA VAL A 553 1.73 14.62 -7.20
C VAL A 553 2.88 15.17 -6.36
N THR A 554 3.00 14.69 -5.15
CA THR A 554 4.15 14.96 -4.29
C THR A 554 5.39 14.30 -4.88
N GLN A 555 6.37 15.12 -5.22
CA GLN A 555 7.67 14.68 -5.75
C GLN A 555 8.66 14.32 -4.64
N GLY A 556 8.55 14.99 -3.52
CA GLY A 556 9.42 14.90 -2.35
C GLY A 556 9.29 16.12 -1.42
N PRO A 557 10.01 16.12 -0.29
CA PRO A 557 10.76 15.00 0.28
C PRO A 557 9.84 13.89 0.83
N GLY A 558 10.44 12.70 1.14
CA GLY A 558 9.69 11.59 1.73
C GLY A 558 10.40 10.23 1.57
N LEU A 559 9.71 9.17 1.95
CA LEU A 559 10.19 7.80 1.78
C LEU A 559 10.21 7.42 0.30
N VAL A 560 11.39 7.09 -0.23
CA VAL A 560 11.58 6.82 -1.67
C VAL A 560 10.58 5.79 -2.22
N GLY A 561 10.36 4.68 -1.49
CA GLY A 561 9.46 3.63 -1.93
C GLY A 561 7.99 4.05 -1.94
N ALA A 562 7.60 4.95 -1.05
CA ALA A 562 6.27 5.52 -0.96
C ALA A 562 6.03 6.56 -2.07
N LEU A 563 6.93 7.53 -2.22
CA LEU A 563 6.91 8.55 -3.28
C LEU A 563 6.82 7.94 -4.68
N VAL A 564 7.59 6.87 -4.93
CA VAL A 564 7.61 6.20 -6.23
C VAL A 564 6.24 5.65 -6.62
N VAL A 565 5.45 5.14 -5.69
CA VAL A 565 4.10 4.61 -5.97
C VAL A 565 3.16 5.73 -6.42
N GLY A 566 3.07 6.82 -5.66
CA GLY A 566 2.23 7.97 -6.05
C GLY A 566 2.67 8.59 -7.35
N MET A 567 3.98 8.78 -7.55
CA MET A 567 4.57 9.34 -8.78
C MET A 567 4.28 8.46 -10.00
N ALA A 568 4.45 7.14 -9.89
CA ALA A 568 4.20 6.19 -10.97
C ALA A 568 2.72 6.17 -11.36
N PHE A 569 1.82 6.12 -10.36
CA PHE A 569 0.38 6.19 -10.57
C PHE A 569 -0.03 7.50 -11.24
N ALA A 570 0.39 8.64 -10.70
CA ALA A 570 0.03 9.96 -11.22
C ALA A 570 0.51 10.17 -12.65
N LYS A 571 1.72 9.70 -13.00
CA LYS A 571 2.25 9.75 -14.38
C LYS A 571 1.46 8.88 -15.34
N GLY A 572 1.13 7.65 -14.92
CA GLY A 572 0.28 6.76 -15.71
C GLY A 572 -1.09 7.37 -15.99
N LEU A 573 -1.73 7.91 -14.95
CA LEU A 573 -3.02 8.58 -15.04
C LEU A 573 -2.97 9.84 -15.92
N ALA A 574 -1.98 10.71 -15.70
CA ALA A 574 -1.81 11.94 -16.46
C ALA A 574 -1.59 11.66 -17.95
N TRP A 575 -0.73 10.70 -18.29
CA TRP A 575 -0.51 10.27 -19.65
C TRP A 575 -1.79 9.71 -20.29
N ALA A 576 -2.46 8.80 -19.59
CA ALA A 576 -3.65 8.13 -20.11
C ALA A 576 -4.82 9.10 -20.36
N ALA A 577 -5.05 10.02 -19.44
CA ALA A 577 -6.10 11.02 -19.55
C ALA A 577 -5.71 12.24 -20.43
N ASP A 578 -4.50 12.28 -21.00
CA ASP A 578 -3.93 13.39 -21.76
C ASP A 578 -3.91 14.71 -20.97
N LYS A 579 -3.41 14.65 -19.74
CA LYS A 579 -3.35 15.81 -18.82
C LYS A 579 -1.91 16.15 -18.45
N PRO A 580 -1.58 17.43 -18.23
CA PRO A 580 -0.29 17.84 -17.70
C PRO A 580 -0.07 17.33 -16.28
N LEU A 581 1.19 17.01 -15.96
CA LEU A 581 1.64 16.64 -14.63
C LEU A 581 2.15 17.89 -13.88
N VAL A 582 1.83 18.02 -12.60
CA VAL A 582 2.36 19.06 -11.71
C VAL A 582 3.07 18.41 -10.53
N CYS A 583 4.38 18.62 -10.41
CA CYS A 583 5.16 18.14 -9.28
C CYS A 583 5.19 19.14 -8.13
N VAL A 584 4.93 18.65 -6.92
CA VAL A 584 4.78 19.47 -5.71
C VAL A 584 5.79 19.05 -4.64
N ASN A 585 6.36 20.02 -3.94
CA ASN A 585 7.16 19.79 -2.75
C ASN A 585 6.24 19.57 -1.53
N HIS A 586 6.42 18.46 -0.81
CA HIS A 586 5.63 18.10 0.36
C HIS A 586 5.65 19.17 1.47
N LEU A 587 6.84 19.74 1.74
CA LEU A 587 6.99 20.78 2.78
C LEU A 587 6.28 22.09 2.40
N GLU A 588 6.24 22.40 1.11
CA GLU A 588 5.46 23.51 0.58
C GLU A 588 3.97 23.28 0.85
N GLY A 589 3.47 22.03 0.72
CA GLY A 589 2.11 21.65 1.12
C GLY A 589 1.78 22.05 2.56
N HIS A 590 2.65 21.74 3.50
CA HIS A 590 2.46 22.11 4.91
C HIS A 590 2.43 23.63 5.15
N LEU A 591 3.13 24.43 4.34
CA LEU A 591 3.01 25.89 4.40
C LEU A 591 1.63 26.33 3.91
N PHE A 592 1.18 25.76 2.78
CA PHE A 592 -0.10 26.07 2.16
C PHE A 592 -1.31 25.59 2.99
N ALA A 593 -1.16 24.58 3.87
CA ALA A 593 -2.22 24.14 4.78
C ALA A 593 -2.76 25.28 5.68
N ASN A 594 -1.99 26.33 5.89
CA ASN A 594 -2.44 27.52 6.63
C ASN A 594 -3.51 28.32 5.88
N LEU A 595 -3.62 28.20 4.56
CA LEU A 595 -4.63 28.90 3.75
C LEU A 595 -6.05 28.35 4.01
N PHE A 596 -6.22 27.16 4.59
CA PHE A 596 -7.54 26.66 4.97
C PHE A 596 -8.24 27.52 6.02
N GLU A 597 -7.49 28.06 6.99
CA GLU A 597 -8.01 28.95 8.04
C GLU A 597 -7.85 30.42 7.68
N THR A 598 -6.87 30.78 6.86
CA THR A 598 -6.51 32.14 6.53
C THR A 598 -6.27 32.27 5.02
N PRO A 599 -7.32 32.25 4.19
CA PRO A 599 -7.20 32.33 2.74
C PRO A 599 -6.51 33.61 2.23
N ASP A 600 -6.48 34.67 3.05
CA ASP A 600 -5.85 35.96 2.78
C ASP A 600 -4.39 36.03 3.27
N LEU A 601 -3.80 34.95 3.69
CA LEU A 601 -2.39 34.88 4.08
C LEU A 601 -1.49 35.09 2.87
N GLU A 602 -0.68 36.14 2.91
CA GLU A 602 0.30 36.42 1.86
C GLU A 602 1.70 36.66 2.45
N PRO A 603 2.77 36.26 1.74
CA PRO A 603 4.12 36.62 2.13
C PRO A 603 4.39 38.13 2.19
N PRO A 604 5.37 38.60 2.98
CA PRO A 604 6.34 37.80 3.72
C PRO A 604 5.88 37.38 5.12
N PHE A 605 6.23 36.18 5.54
CA PHE A 605 5.99 35.67 6.90
C PHE A 605 7.09 34.66 7.33
N VAL A 606 7.14 34.34 8.62
CA VAL A 606 7.98 33.26 9.15
C VAL A 606 7.10 32.06 9.44
N ALA A 607 7.55 30.89 9.01
CA ALA A 607 6.89 29.63 9.30
C ALA A 607 7.77 28.67 10.11
N SER A 608 7.14 27.92 11.02
CA SER A 608 7.75 26.79 11.71
C SER A 608 7.18 25.48 11.14
N LEU A 609 8.00 24.68 10.46
CA LEU A 609 7.64 23.37 9.96
C LEU A 609 8.05 22.30 10.97
N LEU A 610 7.07 21.61 11.55
CA LEU A 610 7.24 20.67 12.67
C LEU A 610 6.50 19.38 12.37
N SER A 611 7.21 18.39 11.87
CA SER A 611 6.65 17.08 11.50
C SER A 611 7.42 15.91 12.14
N GLY A 612 7.09 14.69 11.76
CA GLY A 612 7.82 13.50 12.14
C GLY A 612 9.27 13.51 11.65
N GLY A 613 9.51 14.00 10.42
CA GLY A 613 10.83 14.01 9.80
C GLY A 613 11.52 15.39 9.76
N HIS A 614 10.81 16.48 9.99
CA HIS A 614 11.34 17.83 9.80
C HIS A 614 11.09 18.73 11.00
N THR A 615 12.08 19.54 11.31
CA THR A 615 11.98 20.64 12.29
C THR A 615 12.82 21.80 11.78
N MET A 616 12.16 22.85 11.27
CA MET A 616 12.83 24.00 10.68
C MET A 616 12.06 25.29 10.82
N LEU A 617 12.78 26.41 10.74
CA LEU A 617 12.23 27.75 10.60
C LEU A 617 12.50 28.27 9.20
N VAL A 618 11.47 28.77 8.55
CA VAL A 618 11.48 29.24 7.17
C VAL A 618 11.02 30.69 7.11
N HIS A 619 11.77 31.54 6.44
CA HIS A 619 11.29 32.86 6.02
C HIS A 619 10.71 32.73 4.61
N VAL A 620 9.41 32.76 4.50
CA VAL A 620 8.67 32.80 3.25
C VAL A 620 8.69 34.26 2.77
N ARG A 621 9.47 34.56 1.74
CA ARG A 621 9.62 35.93 1.19
C ARG A 621 8.59 36.21 0.10
N ASP A 622 8.31 35.14 -0.67
CA ASP A 622 7.19 35.06 -1.62
C ASP A 622 6.82 33.58 -1.77
N TRP A 623 5.66 33.29 -2.31
CA TRP A 623 5.28 31.93 -2.65
C TRP A 623 6.22 31.38 -3.75
N GLY A 624 6.96 30.32 -3.40
CA GLY A 624 8.05 29.74 -4.21
C GLY A 624 9.42 30.36 -3.92
N ASP A 625 9.55 31.35 -3.02
CA ASP A 625 10.82 31.91 -2.57
C ASP A 625 10.99 31.73 -1.04
N TYR A 626 11.63 30.63 -0.67
CA TYR A 626 11.80 30.19 0.70
C TYR A 626 13.25 30.32 1.16
N ARG A 627 13.45 30.88 2.34
CA ARG A 627 14.74 30.92 2.98
C ARG A 627 14.72 30.11 4.29
N ILE A 628 15.37 28.98 4.33
CA ILE A 628 15.57 28.22 5.56
C ILE A 628 16.46 29.04 6.49
N LEU A 629 15.95 29.42 7.65
CA LEU A 629 16.69 30.15 8.68
C LEU A 629 17.54 29.19 9.52
N GLY A 630 16.99 28.03 9.80
CA GLY A 630 17.67 26.95 10.50
C GLY A 630 16.77 25.72 10.64
N GLU A 631 17.40 24.58 10.80
CA GLU A 631 16.79 23.28 10.89
C GLU A 631 17.40 22.45 12.04
N THR A 632 16.83 21.28 12.32
CA THR A 632 17.40 20.38 13.34
C THR A 632 18.71 19.76 12.86
N LEU A 633 19.65 19.61 13.78
CA LEU A 633 20.94 18.94 13.55
C LEU A 633 20.85 17.40 13.75
N ASP A 634 19.78 16.93 14.36
CA ASP A 634 19.58 15.53 14.74
C ASP A 634 18.09 15.15 14.62
N ASP A 635 17.47 14.64 15.70
CA ASP A 635 16.07 14.20 15.67
C ASP A 635 15.11 15.39 15.36
N ALA A 636 14.07 15.13 14.57
CA ALA A 636 12.93 16.03 14.44
C ALA A 636 12.07 16.01 15.72
N VAL A 637 11.21 17.03 15.90
CA VAL A 637 10.35 17.11 17.10
C VAL A 637 9.45 15.91 17.21
N GLY A 638 8.74 15.51 16.13
CA GLY A 638 7.86 14.35 16.17
C GLY A 638 8.61 13.07 16.47
N GLU A 639 9.76 12.86 15.84
CA GLU A 639 10.64 11.72 16.11
C GLU A 639 11.12 11.67 17.57
N ALA A 640 11.38 12.82 18.18
CA ALA A 640 11.76 12.88 19.60
C ALA A 640 10.60 12.45 20.52
N PHE A 641 9.36 12.86 20.22
CA PHE A 641 8.16 12.40 20.92
C PHE A 641 7.96 10.89 20.79
N ASP A 642 8.11 10.34 19.60
CA ASP A 642 7.96 8.90 19.33
C ASP A 642 9.02 8.08 20.07
N LYS A 643 10.28 8.52 20.04
CA LYS A 643 11.39 7.86 20.73
C LYS A 643 11.23 7.87 22.26
N VAL A 644 10.72 8.97 22.81
CA VAL A 644 10.43 9.07 24.26
C VAL A 644 9.24 8.18 24.62
N ALA A 645 8.16 8.18 23.84
CA ALA A 645 7.03 7.29 24.07
C ALA A 645 7.45 5.81 24.02
N LYS A 646 8.27 5.44 23.05
CA LYS A 646 8.83 4.09 22.92
C LYS A 646 9.69 3.72 24.14
N ALA A 647 10.53 4.62 24.63
CA ALA A 647 11.35 4.39 25.83
C ALA A 647 10.51 4.18 27.10
N LEU A 648 9.31 4.75 27.15
CA LEU A 648 8.32 4.60 28.22
C LEU A 648 7.36 3.41 28.02
N GLY A 649 7.44 2.71 26.86
CA GLY A 649 6.52 1.61 26.53
C GLY A 649 5.08 2.05 26.23
N LEU A 650 4.87 3.29 25.77
CA LEU A 650 3.54 3.92 25.60
C LEU A 650 2.91 3.71 24.23
N GLY A 651 3.64 3.13 23.27
CA GLY A 651 3.15 2.88 21.91
C GLY A 651 3.42 4.02 20.91
N TYR A 652 2.78 3.94 19.75
CA TYR A 652 2.93 4.85 18.60
C TYR A 652 1.55 5.26 18.06
N PRO A 653 1.36 6.50 17.55
CA PRO A 653 2.31 7.63 17.56
C PRO A 653 2.49 8.25 18.95
N GLY A 654 3.74 8.59 19.30
CA GLY A 654 4.11 9.06 20.63
C GLY A 654 3.62 10.46 20.98
N GLY A 655 3.57 11.36 19.99
CA GLY A 655 3.15 12.74 20.18
C GLY A 655 1.79 12.90 20.86
N PRO A 656 0.69 12.35 20.33
CA PRO A 656 -0.64 12.42 20.95
C PRO A 656 -0.71 11.77 22.34
N ILE A 657 0.04 10.69 22.56
CA ILE A 657 0.06 9.95 23.83
C ILE A 657 0.74 10.80 24.91
N ILE A 658 1.93 11.34 24.64
CA ILE A 658 2.68 12.20 25.55
C ILE A 658 1.89 13.46 25.85
N SER A 659 1.33 14.12 24.83
CA SER A 659 0.53 15.35 25.04
C SER A 659 -0.73 15.10 25.89
N ARG A 660 -1.34 13.92 25.79
CA ARG A 660 -2.48 13.53 26.64
C ARG A 660 -2.06 13.36 28.10
N LEU A 661 -0.93 12.70 28.36
CA LEU A 661 -0.39 12.53 29.70
C LEU A 661 0.06 13.86 30.32
N ALA A 662 0.67 14.73 29.53
CA ALA A 662 1.16 16.04 29.96
C ALA A 662 0.06 16.96 30.53
N LYS A 663 -1.20 16.81 30.06
CA LYS A 663 -2.35 17.64 30.52
C LYS A 663 -2.55 17.62 32.04
N THR A 664 -2.21 16.53 32.70
CA THR A 664 -2.40 16.36 34.16
C THR A 664 -1.08 16.47 34.93
N GLY A 665 0.04 16.67 34.24
CA GLY A 665 1.37 16.75 34.85
C GLY A 665 1.80 18.18 35.18
N ASN A 666 2.87 18.26 35.99
CA ASN A 666 3.52 19.52 36.30
C ASN A 666 4.74 19.75 35.36
N PRO A 667 4.69 20.76 34.46
CA PRO A 667 5.76 21.01 33.49
C PRO A 667 7.10 21.47 34.13
N LYS A 668 7.13 21.73 35.42
CA LYS A 668 8.31 22.10 36.20
C LYS A 668 8.79 21.02 37.15
N ALA A 669 8.23 19.81 37.09
CA ALA A 669 8.59 18.73 37.99
C ALA A 669 10.01 18.23 37.74
N ILE A 670 10.45 18.22 36.48
CA ILE A 670 11.78 17.77 36.10
C ILE A 670 12.43 18.86 35.22
N ASP A 671 13.60 19.29 35.59
CA ASP A 671 14.35 20.32 34.83
C ASP A 671 15.15 19.68 33.69
N PHE A 672 14.43 19.40 32.57
CA PHE A 672 15.08 18.90 31.37
C PHE A 672 15.83 20.01 30.60
N PRO A 673 16.91 19.70 29.88
CA PRO A 673 17.70 20.69 29.15
C PRO A 673 16.87 21.27 27.96
N ARG A 674 17.00 22.58 27.76
CA ARG A 674 16.51 23.31 26.60
C ARG A 674 17.69 23.50 25.64
N ALA A 675 18.00 22.44 24.89
CA ALA A 675 19.15 22.45 24.01
C ALA A 675 19.08 23.62 22.99
N MET A 676 20.20 24.32 22.80
CA MET A 676 20.33 25.42 21.85
C MET A 676 19.39 26.63 22.10
N LEU A 677 18.70 26.74 23.23
CA LEU A 677 17.81 27.87 23.54
C LEU A 677 18.55 29.24 23.47
N HIS A 678 19.80 29.27 23.89
CA HIS A 678 20.64 30.45 23.94
C HIS A 678 21.69 30.52 22.82
N SER A 679 21.60 29.66 21.81
CA SER A 679 22.44 29.76 20.60
C SER A 679 22.03 31.00 19.78
N HIS A 680 23.00 31.63 19.15
CA HIS A 680 22.75 32.79 18.30
C HIS A 680 22.40 32.39 16.86
N ASP A 681 21.82 31.24 16.69
CA ASP A 681 21.34 30.68 15.41
C ASP A 681 19.93 30.11 15.54
N TYR A 682 19.36 29.65 14.44
CA TYR A 682 18.01 29.07 14.37
C TYR A 682 17.99 27.55 14.29
N ARG A 683 19.15 26.87 14.49
CA ARG A 683 19.24 25.42 14.48
C ARG A 683 18.65 24.83 15.75
N PHE A 684 18.16 23.60 15.64
CA PHE A 684 17.58 22.84 16.74
C PHE A 684 18.44 21.59 17.03
N SER A 685 18.28 21.02 18.21
CA SER A 685 18.82 19.71 18.56
C SER A 685 17.96 19.11 19.68
N LEU A 686 17.51 17.89 19.50
CA LEU A 686 16.61 17.16 20.41
C LEU A 686 17.24 15.89 20.98
N SER A 687 18.37 15.42 20.42
CA SER A 687 19.05 14.21 20.88
C SER A 687 19.56 14.33 22.32
N GLY A 688 20.01 15.51 22.72
CA GLY A 688 20.41 15.80 24.10
C GLY A 688 19.25 15.73 25.10
N LEU A 689 18.08 16.25 24.70
CA LEU A 689 16.86 16.19 25.49
C LEU A 689 16.36 14.74 25.63
N LYS A 690 16.31 14.00 24.54
CA LYS A 690 15.97 12.56 24.54
C LYS A 690 16.89 11.76 25.48
N THR A 691 18.19 11.98 25.39
CA THR A 691 19.18 11.31 26.25
C THR A 691 18.95 11.63 27.74
N ALA A 692 18.63 12.89 28.06
CA ALA A 692 18.30 13.30 29.42
C ALA A 692 17.06 12.57 29.97
N VAL A 693 16.01 12.44 29.14
CA VAL A 693 14.79 11.70 29.50
C VAL A 693 15.11 10.21 29.77
N VAL A 694 15.83 9.54 28.85
CA VAL A 694 16.22 8.13 29.01
C VAL A 694 17.10 7.94 30.25
N THR A 695 18.02 8.87 30.52
CA THR A 695 18.87 8.84 31.73
C THR A 695 18.04 8.95 33.00
N TYR A 696 17.04 9.86 33.01
CA TYR A 696 16.11 9.99 34.13
C TYR A 696 15.30 8.71 34.36
N ILE A 697 14.73 8.13 33.31
CA ILE A 697 14.00 6.86 33.39
C ILE A 697 14.85 5.76 33.98
N ASN A 698 16.08 5.60 33.49
CA ASN A 698 17.01 4.58 33.99
C ASN A 698 17.40 4.81 35.45
N ALA A 699 17.61 6.06 35.86
CA ALA A 699 17.94 6.42 37.25
C ALA A 699 16.79 6.12 38.22
N GLU A 700 15.56 6.44 37.86
CA GLU A 700 14.38 6.15 38.67
C GLU A 700 14.15 4.64 38.80
N ASN A 701 14.25 3.90 37.67
CA ASN A 701 14.16 2.45 37.67
C ASN A 701 15.25 1.77 38.53
N ALA A 702 16.49 2.20 38.40
CA ALA A 702 17.60 1.69 39.20
C ALA A 702 17.42 1.97 40.70
N ALA A 703 16.77 3.09 41.04
CA ALA A 703 16.45 3.45 42.43
C ALA A 703 15.16 2.78 42.93
N GLY A 704 14.47 2.00 42.12
CA GLY A 704 13.19 1.34 42.47
C GLY A 704 12.05 2.34 42.70
N ARG A 705 12.12 3.55 42.14
CA ARG A 705 11.10 4.56 42.28
C ARG A 705 10.14 4.53 41.10
N ALA A 706 8.85 4.62 41.37
CA ALA A 706 7.85 4.74 40.32
C ALA A 706 7.96 6.08 39.59
N ILE A 707 7.98 6.05 38.27
CA ILE A 707 8.00 7.25 37.42
C ILE A 707 6.61 7.88 37.40
N ASN A 708 6.52 9.16 37.72
CA ASN A 708 5.30 9.93 37.51
C ASN A 708 5.22 10.30 36.02
N LEU A 709 4.54 9.48 35.24
CA LEU A 709 4.42 9.64 33.77
C LEU A 709 3.82 11.00 33.37
N PRO A 710 2.74 11.52 34.01
CA PRO A 710 2.23 12.85 33.71
C PRO A 710 3.27 13.95 33.89
N ASP A 711 4.01 13.96 35.00
CA ASP A 711 5.02 14.99 35.28
C ASP A 711 6.21 14.91 34.31
N LEU A 712 6.66 13.69 33.98
CA LEU A 712 7.71 13.48 32.99
C LEU A 712 7.25 13.97 31.61
N ALA A 713 6.05 13.60 31.16
CA ALA A 713 5.49 14.01 29.89
C ALA A 713 5.35 15.54 29.79
N ALA A 714 4.80 16.17 30.83
CA ALA A 714 4.64 17.63 30.88
C ALA A 714 5.98 18.38 30.89
N SER A 715 6.97 17.88 31.62
CA SER A 715 8.30 18.49 31.68
C SER A 715 9.07 18.32 30.36
N PHE A 716 8.90 17.19 29.67
CA PHE A 716 9.48 16.96 28.35
C PHE A 716 8.83 17.86 27.29
N GLU A 717 7.50 17.87 27.21
CA GLU A 717 6.74 18.71 26.28
C GLU A 717 7.08 20.18 26.45
N ALA A 718 7.14 20.68 27.71
CA ALA A 718 7.53 22.07 28.01
C ALA A 718 8.94 22.39 27.51
N ALA A 719 9.89 21.46 27.65
CA ALA A 719 11.27 21.66 27.19
C ALA A 719 11.33 21.82 25.65
N VAL A 720 10.54 21.05 24.92
CA VAL A 720 10.41 21.18 23.46
C VAL A 720 9.77 22.52 23.08
N VAL A 721 8.60 22.83 23.66
CA VAL A 721 7.81 24.02 23.36
C VAL A 721 8.59 25.30 23.63
N ASP A 722 9.31 25.38 24.77
CA ASP A 722 10.11 26.56 25.13
C ASP A 722 11.12 26.93 24.04
N VAL A 723 11.81 25.94 23.45
CA VAL A 723 12.82 26.17 22.40
C VAL A 723 12.17 26.60 21.08
N GLN A 724 11.11 25.92 20.68
CA GLN A 724 10.39 26.22 19.43
C GLN A 724 9.86 27.65 19.45
N VAL A 725 9.17 28.03 20.51
CA VAL A 725 8.57 29.35 20.64
C VAL A 725 9.62 30.47 20.70
N ALA A 726 10.70 30.28 21.49
CA ALA A 726 11.73 31.32 21.66
C ALA A 726 12.45 31.62 20.33
N LYS A 727 12.79 30.58 19.55
CA LYS A 727 13.44 30.75 18.24
C LYS A 727 12.50 31.34 17.19
N ALA A 728 11.23 30.90 17.16
CA ALA A 728 10.20 31.47 16.28
C ALA A 728 9.99 32.98 16.55
N VAL A 729 9.87 33.36 17.82
CA VAL A 729 9.75 34.81 18.21
C VAL A 729 10.98 35.59 17.76
N THR A 730 12.17 35.06 17.89
CA THR A 730 13.40 35.71 17.45
C THR A 730 13.43 35.86 15.94
N ALA A 731 13.06 34.83 15.19
CA ALA A 731 13.01 34.85 13.74
C ALA A 731 12.02 35.89 13.19
N VAL A 732 10.79 35.92 13.72
CA VAL A 732 9.78 36.92 13.32
C VAL A 732 10.29 38.36 13.54
N ARG A 733 10.93 38.60 14.70
CA ARG A 733 11.50 39.92 15.00
C ARG A 733 12.62 40.31 14.03
N GLU A 734 13.55 39.38 13.74
CA GLU A 734 14.73 39.67 12.91
C GLU A 734 14.41 39.69 11.41
N CYS A 735 13.40 38.96 10.97
CA CYS A 735 12.86 39.03 9.61
C CYS A 735 11.93 40.24 9.39
N HIS A 736 11.55 40.96 10.47
CA HIS A 736 10.67 42.13 10.42
C HIS A 736 9.29 41.84 9.77
N VAL A 737 8.74 40.64 10.03
CA VAL A 737 7.43 40.26 9.52
C VAL A 737 6.34 40.40 10.59
N THR A 738 5.09 40.52 10.15
CA THR A 738 3.90 40.66 11.00
C THR A 738 3.08 39.39 11.13
N ASP A 739 3.43 38.38 10.38
CA ASP A 739 2.72 37.11 10.32
C ASP A 739 3.65 35.94 10.67
N PHE A 740 3.11 35.02 11.45
CA PHE A 740 3.75 33.76 11.81
C PHE A 740 2.81 32.60 11.51
N CYS A 741 3.34 31.58 10.90
CA CYS A 741 2.62 30.33 10.60
C CYS A 741 3.31 29.13 11.23
N ALA A 742 2.57 28.04 11.39
CA ALA A 742 3.17 26.74 11.66
C ALA A 742 2.51 25.66 10.80
N GLY A 743 3.24 24.59 10.45
CA GLY A 743 2.76 23.47 9.64
C GLY A 743 3.41 22.15 10.07
N GLY A 744 2.84 21.03 9.63
CA GLY A 744 3.26 19.67 9.98
C GLY A 744 2.54 19.08 11.19
N GLY A 745 2.58 17.75 11.32
CA GLY A 745 1.79 16.98 12.28
C GLY A 745 1.95 17.40 13.75
N VAL A 746 3.15 17.85 14.15
CA VAL A 746 3.41 18.32 15.52
C VAL A 746 2.64 19.60 15.86
N THR A 747 2.22 20.39 14.86
CA THR A 747 1.38 21.58 15.10
C THR A 747 -0.02 21.26 15.60
N ALA A 748 -0.42 20.00 15.59
CA ALA A 748 -1.63 19.55 16.26
C ALA A 748 -1.51 19.56 17.80
N ASN A 749 -0.29 19.67 18.35
CA ASN A 749 -0.05 19.70 19.81
C ASN A 749 -0.70 20.94 20.45
N PRO A 750 -1.63 20.77 21.42
CA PRO A 750 -2.38 21.88 21.99
C PRO A 750 -1.53 22.87 22.77
N GLU A 751 -0.52 22.38 23.52
CA GLU A 751 0.37 23.23 24.31
C GLU A 751 1.22 24.12 23.39
N LEU A 752 1.77 23.56 22.32
CA LEU A 752 2.54 24.31 21.33
C LEU A 752 1.69 25.41 20.65
N ARG A 753 0.46 25.07 20.25
CA ARG A 753 -0.49 26.03 19.62
C ARG A 753 -0.79 27.18 20.56
N GLU A 754 -1.07 26.89 21.83
CA GLU A 754 -1.38 27.92 22.83
C GLU A 754 -0.15 28.76 23.14
N ALA A 755 1.03 28.17 23.26
CA ALA A 755 2.28 28.87 23.52
C ALA A 755 2.63 29.85 22.38
N PHE A 756 2.44 29.49 21.10
CA PHE A 756 2.59 30.41 19.96
C PHE A 756 1.59 31.54 20.04
N LYS A 757 0.30 31.27 20.27
CA LYS A 757 -0.74 32.32 20.39
C LYS A 757 -0.41 33.32 21.50
N GLN A 758 0.02 32.85 22.67
CA GLN A 758 0.39 33.72 23.81
C GLN A 758 1.66 34.53 23.53
N ALA A 759 2.68 33.93 22.93
CA ALA A 759 3.95 34.58 22.66
C ALA A 759 3.80 35.70 21.63
N PHE A 760 3.05 35.45 20.56
CA PHE A 760 2.86 36.41 19.47
C PHE A 760 1.72 37.41 19.72
N GLY A 761 0.65 37.01 20.42
CA GLY A 761 -0.42 37.92 20.79
C GLY A 761 0.05 39.14 21.61
N ARG A 762 1.06 38.97 22.47
CA ARG A 762 1.72 40.07 23.21
C ARG A 762 2.54 41.01 22.31
N ARG A 763 2.78 40.60 21.04
CA ARG A 763 3.65 41.30 20.08
C ARG A 763 2.90 41.84 18.87
N HIS A 764 1.57 41.68 18.84
CA HIS A 764 0.72 42.08 17.71
C HIS A 764 1.15 41.40 16.38
N VAL A 765 1.61 40.16 16.43
CA VAL A 765 1.89 39.31 15.27
C VAL A 765 0.71 38.40 15.03
N ARG A 766 0.21 38.35 13.80
CA ARG A 766 -0.88 37.46 13.43
C ARG A 766 -0.33 36.02 13.41
N VAL A 767 -1.02 35.12 14.10
CA VAL A 767 -0.66 33.67 14.15
C VAL A 767 -1.67 32.90 13.34
N THR A 768 -1.19 32.20 12.32
CA THR A 768 -1.99 31.27 11.54
C THR A 768 -1.54 29.85 11.82
N LEU A 769 -2.47 28.98 12.14
CA LEU A 769 -2.24 27.57 12.42
C LEU A 769 -3.28 26.76 11.64
N PRO A 770 -2.91 25.71 10.91
CA PRO A 770 -3.85 24.94 10.13
C PRO A 770 -4.91 24.28 11.01
N PRO A 771 -6.09 23.95 10.48
CA PRO A 771 -7.07 23.14 11.21
C PRO A 771 -6.46 21.77 11.55
N LEU A 772 -6.93 21.13 12.61
CA LEU A 772 -6.35 19.86 13.08
C LEU A 772 -6.36 18.78 11.98
N SER A 773 -7.39 18.77 11.16
CA SER A 773 -7.53 17.84 10.01
C SER A 773 -6.50 18.06 8.89
N ALA A 774 -5.84 19.22 8.85
CA ALA A 774 -4.82 19.56 7.85
C ALA A 774 -3.40 19.64 8.45
N CYS A 775 -3.22 19.26 9.71
CA CYS A 775 -1.89 19.17 10.31
C CYS A 775 -1.11 17.94 9.83
N THR A 776 -1.79 16.80 9.67
CA THR A 776 -1.20 15.55 9.15
C THR A 776 -1.12 15.57 7.63
N ASP A 777 -0.38 14.60 7.07
CA ASP A 777 -0.22 14.49 5.63
C ASP A 777 -1.58 14.26 4.95
N ASN A 778 -1.86 15.05 3.92
CA ASN A 778 -3.11 15.01 3.16
C ASN A 778 -2.92 15.60 1.76
N ALA A 779 -3.78 15.21 0.82
CA ALA A 779 -3.65 15.68 -0.54
C ALA A 779 -4.25 17.07 -0.79
N ALA A 780 -5.10 17.56 0.10
CA ALA A 780 -5.68 18.89 -0.06
C ALA A 780 -4.61 19.99 0.06
N MET A 781 -3.61 19.85 0.93
CA MET A 781 -2.48 20.78 1.01
C MET A 781 -1.63 20.76 -0.26
N ILE A 782 -1.49 19.60 -0.90
CA ILE A 782 -0.77 19.44 -2.17
C ILE A 782 -1.56 20.07 -3.31
N ALA A 783 -2.90 19.92 -3.30
CA ALA A 783 -3.80 20.51 -4.28
C ALA A 783 -3.73 22.05 -4.29
N LEU A 784 -3.62 22.70 -3.13
CA LEU A 784 -3.45 24.14 -3.02
C LEU A 784 -2.16 24.64 -3.70
N VAL A 785 -1.04 23.96 -3.48
CA VAL A 785 0.23 24.26 -4.16
C VAL A 785 0.10 24.02 -5.65
N ALA A 786 -0.47 22.87 -6.01
CA ALA A 786 -0.64 22.48 -7.41
C ALA A 786 -1.49 23.50 -8.18
N ARG A 787 -2.59 24.00 -7.59
CA ARG A 787 -3.42 25.05 -8.21
C ARG A 787 -2.59 26.28 -8.55
N ARG A 788 -1.80 26.78 -7.61
CA ARG A 788 -0.97 27.94 -7.83
C ARG A 788 0.13 27.72 -8.88
N LYS A 789 0.77 26.55 -8.89
CA LYS A 789 1.76 26.16 -9.90
C LYS A 789 1.13 26.06 -11.29
N PHE A 790 -0.02 25.41 -11.38
CA PHE A 790 -0.74 25.26 -12.63
C PHE A 790 -1.17 26.62 -13.21
N ASP A 791 -1.68 27.54 -12.39
CA ASP A 791 -2.04 28.90 -12.80
C ASP A 791 -0.85 29.71 -13.35
N ARG A 792 0.38 29.37 -12.94
CA ARG A 792 1.63 29.94 -13.47
C ARG A 792 2.16 29.21 -14.70
N GLY A 793 1.48 28.15 -15.15
CA GLY A 793 1.95 27.29 -16.25
C GLY A 793 3.12 26.37 -15.88
N GLU A 794 3.37 26.13 -14.60
CA GLU A 794 4.44 25.27 -14.10
C GLU A 794 4.01 23.81 -14.17
N THR A 795 4.41 23.11 -15.21
CA THR A 795 4.17 21.66 -15.41
C THR A 795 5.48 20.89 -15.40
N ALA A 796 5.40 19.59 -15.17
CA ALA A 796 6.53 18.68 -15.14
C ALA A 796 6.49 17.68 -16.33
N PRO A 797 7.65 17.26 -16.84
CA PRO A 797 7.67 16.20 -17.85
C PRO A 797 7.30 14.84 -17.23
N LEU A 798 6.78 13.93 -18.04
CA LEU A 798 6.49 12.55 -17.61
C LEU A 798 7.75 11.74 -17.27
N THR A 799 8.94 12.28 -17.53
CA THR A 799 10.24 11.75 -17.08
C THR A 799 10.60 12.19 -15.66
N ALA A 800 9.79 13.04 -15.00
CA ALA A 800 10.02 13.42 -13.61
C ALA A 800 10.09 12.18 -12.69
N ASP A 801 10.96 12.23 -11.70
CA ASP A 801 11.15 11.14 -10.73
C ASP A 801 10.99 11.64 -9.29
N ALA A 802 10.82 10.71 -8.37
CA ALA A 802 10.76 10.99 -6.94
C ALA A 802 12.10 11.56 -6.43
N VAL A 803 12.04 12.56 -5.58
CA VAL A 803 13.22 13.22 -4.99
C VAL A 803 13.13 13.13 -3.46
N PRO A 804 13.59 12.02 -2.85
CA PRO A 804 13.40 11.75 -1.42
C PRO A 804 13.97 12.81 -0.48
N ASN A 805 15.03 13.47 -0.89
CA ASN A 805 15.72 14.54 -0.13
C ASN A 805 15.52 15.91 -0.80
N MET A 806 14.32 16.14 -1.32
CA MET A 806 13.99 17.42 -1.96
C MET A 806 14.05 18.55 -0.94
N GLU A 807 14.83 19.59 -1.21
CA GLU A 807 14.85 20.79 -0.39
C GLU A 807 13.63 21.68 -0.69
N LEU A 808 13.24 22.51 0.30
CA LEU A 808 12.14 23.45 0.16
C LEU A 808 12.49 24.59 -0.77
#